data_838c12a481a9cc0774e5f69c0b39a449
#
_entry.id   838c12a481a9cc0774e5f69c0b39a449
#
_cell.length_a   1.000
_cell.length_b   1.000
_cell.length_c   1.000
_cell.angle_alpha   90.00
_cell.angle_beta   90.00
_cell.angle_gamma   90.00
#
_symmetry.space_group_name_H-M   'P 1'
#
loop_
_entity.id
_entity.type
_entity.pdbx_description
1 polymer ?
#
loop_
_entity_poly.entity_id
_entity_poly.type
_entity_poly.pdbx_seq_one_letter_code
_entity_poly.pdbx_strand_id
1 'polypeptide(L)'
;MKFMGANELRESFISFFESKEHLRMESFPLVPKNDNSLLLINAGMAPLKPYFTGIQKPPKTRVTTCQKCIRTGDIENVGKTSRHGTFFEMLGNFSFGDYFKNEIIPWSWEYVTEVLKLPKDKLYVTIYLEDDEAYEIWTTKTDIDPNRIFRLGKDDNFWEVGTVGPCGPCTEIHFDRGVDVAPVTNVDDFVAASDADRIVEFWNLVFIQFDKQEDGSYAPLKNKNIDTGMGLERIATIMQGVDNIFEIDTVKNILNKVSSLSGVEYGKDANSDVSLRIVTDHVKAVTMLISDGVQPSNEGRGYVLRRLLRRAARHGRLLGIKGLFLKDVVDAVVENYGGNYPVLVENKDYITKIITLEEERFNETIDGGMNILNGYIKELEEAKSTVLSGEKAFKLYDTYGFPLELTEEILEEKGMTVDHEEFKKEMEAQRERARSARGETSYMGADENPINKVKADVETEFTGYTSTEGVGKVVVLATDEAFVDELTEGNKGYILTDKTPFYAEMGGQIGDTGMITAANGTAYVYNTKKNVGGKTVHYVEVKTGSIKNGEEVTLTVDKVRRSSVCKNHTATHMLQAALKEVVGSHVHQAGSFVDNERLRFDFTHFQAMTAEEIQKVEDLVNDKIMEVATVETKLMTIEEAKESGATALFDEKYGDKVRVVAAGEFSKELCGGTHVSNVGEIGLFKIVSETGVAAGIRRIEALTGRAAIKYMEEKQRLLKEACAALKCTEKDVLKKISTQSSELKEKDKEIAELKSKLTSGALDDILNSAREINGVKAIAYGLEGVDGNALRDLADKIRSKMNSGVVVLVSKLGDKVNLVTMATKDVLDKGIHCGKIIKEVATVVGGGGGGRPDMAQAGGKKPENIPQSIEVAFQTIENLVK
;
A
#
# COMPACT_ATOMS: atom_id res chain seq x y z
N MET A 1 -21.90 37.35 22.94
CA MET A 1 -20.83 37.05 21.94
C MET A 1 -21.33 37.41 20.54
N LYS A 2 -20.47 37.98 19.70
CA LYS A 2 -20.79 38.18 18.26
C LYS A 2 -20.44 36.88 17.50
N PHE A 3 -21.34 36.40 16.67
CA PHE A 3 -21.06 35.24 15.81
C PHE A 3 -19.82 35.52 14.93
N MET A 4 -18.91 34.54 14.88
CA MET A 4 -17.78 34.55 13.96
C MET A 4 -17.68 33.19 13.24
N GLY A 5 -17.54 33.23 11.92
CA GLY A 5 -17.28 32.01 11.12
C GLY A 5 -15.87 31.47 11.31
N ALA A 6 -15.65 30.19 11.07
CA ALA A 6 -14.33 29.56 11.27
C ALA A 6 -13.22 30.24 10.43
N ASN A 7 -13.51 30.66 9.20
CA ASN A 7 -12.55 31.39 8.36
C ASN A 7 -12.25 32.80 8.92
N GLU A 8 -13.25 33.49 9.49
CA GLU A 8 -13.07 34.78 10.16
C GLU A 8 -12.23 34.64 11.42
N LEU A 9 -12.45 33.59 12.22
CA LEU A 9 -11.66 33.27 13.42
C LEU A 9 -10.19 32.98 13.07
N ARG A 10 -9.94 32.20 12.02
CA ARG A 10 -8.59 31.90 11.53
C ARG A 10 -7.86 33.18 11.18
N GLU A 11 -8.45 34.03 10.37
CA GLU A 11 -7.85 35.28 9.97
C GLU A 11 -7.67 36.26 11.15
N SER A 12 -8.65 36.35 12.05
CA SER A 12 -8.59 37.18 13.27
C SER A 12 -7.41 36.80 14.15
N PHE A 13 -7.17 35.49 14.38
CA PHE A 13 -6.04 35.03 15.20
C PHE A 13 -4.69 35.36 14.54
N ILE A 14 -4.54 35.03 13.27
CA ILE A 14 -3.30 35.28 12.54
C ILE A 14 -2.99 36.78 12.48
N SER A 15 -3.97 37.64 12.15
CA SER A 15 -3.81 39.09 12.08
C SER A 15 -3.51 39.69 13.47
N PHE A 16 -4.10 39.15 14.55
CA PHE A 16 -3.75 39.59 15.90
C PHE A 16 -2.28 39.34 16.22
N PHE A 17 -1.74 38.16 15.92
CA PHE A 17 -0.31 37.90 16.14
C PHE A 17 0.62 38.56 15.13
N GLU A 18 0.18 38.87 13.92
CA GLU A 18 0.92 39.76 13.02
C GLU A 18 1.06 41.14 13.62
N SER A 19 0.03 41.65 14.32
CA SER A 19 0.11 42.92 15.05
C SER A 19 1.10 42.90 16.23
N LYS A 20 1.42 41.70 16.75
CA LYS A 20 2.46 41.43 17.75
C LYS A 20 3.80 41.03 17.10
N GLU A 21 4.01 41.42 15.82
CA GLU A 21 5.25 41.21 15.03
C GLU A 21 5.55 39.74 14.66
N HIS A 22 4.59 38.85 14.65
CA HIS A 22 4.78 37.46 14.18
C HIS A 22 4.79 37.39 12.64
N LEU A 23 5.60 36.50 12.10
CA LEU A 23 5.59 36.15 10.68
C LEU A 23 4.48 35.14 10.45
N ARG A 24 3.55 35.43 9.55
CA ARG A 24 2.57 34.47 9.07
C ARG A 24 3.25 33.38 8.27
N MET A 25 3.02 32.13 8.63
CA MET A 25 3.47 30.97 7.87
C MET A 25 2.26 30.17 7.38
N GLU A 26 2.39 29.60 6.19
CA GLU A 26 1.39 28.67 5.67
C GLU A 26 1.41 27.35 6.45
N SER A 27 0.29 26.62 6.36
CA SER A 27 0.22 25.27 6.94
C SER A 27 1.17 24.31 6.24
N PHE A 28 1.96 23.59 7.01
CA PHE A 28 2.75 22.50 6.48
C PHE A 28 1.85 21.32 6.05
N PRO A 29 2.34 20.48 5.12
CA PRO A 29 1.66 19.23 4.79
C PRO A 29 1.51 18.32 6.02
N LEU A 30 0.45 17.49 6.03
CA LEU A 30 0.21 16.50 7.09
C LEU A 30 1.28 15.41 7.17
N VAL A 31 2.05 15.23 6.11
CA VAL A 31 3.20 14.31 6.06
C VAL A 31 4.43 15.02 6.60
N PRO A 32 5.00 14.60 7.75
CA PRO A 32 6.18 15.23 8.31
C PRO A 32 7.39 15.08 7.37
N LYS A 33 8.17 16.16 7.23
CA LYS A 33 9.43 16.16 6.48
C LYS A 33 10.58 15.92 7.45
N ASN A 34 11.43 14.93 7.18
CA ASN A 34 12.65 14.63 7.96
C ASN A 34 12.43 14.28 9.45
N ASP A 35 11.24 13.87 9.84
CA ASP A 35 10.94 13.38 11.20
C ASP A 35 10.27 11.99 11.12
N ASN A 36 11.06 10.96 11.39
CA ASN A 36 10.60 9.58 11.40
C ASN A 36 9.90 9.18 12.73
N SER A 37 9.91 10.07 13.72
CA SER A 37 9.25 9.83 15.01
C SER A 37 7.73 10.03 14.92
N LEU A 38 7.25 10.75 13.91
CA LEU A 38 5.84 11.05 13.71
C LEU A 38 5.32 10.42 12.40
N LEU A 39 4.22 9.73 12.50
CA LEU A 39 3.54 9.19 11.32
C LEU A 39 2.85 10.30 10.51
N LEU A 40 2.14 11.18 11.20
CA LEU A 40 1.41 12.33 10.66
C LEU A 40 1.58 13.52 11.60
N ILE A 41 1.46 14.74 11.08
CA ILE A 41 1.49 15.97 11.88
C ILE A 41 0.25 16.00 12.79
N ASN A 42 0.47 16.02 14.10
CA ASN A 42 -0.56 15.95 15.14
C ASN A 42 -0.64 17.21 16.04
N ALA A 43 0.27 18.17 15.84
CA ALA A 43 0.33 19.42 16.60
C ALA A 43 0.94 20.55 15.77
N GLY A 44 0.64 21.78 16.10
CA GLY A 44 1.15 22.98 15.42
C GLY A 44 2.67 23.09 15.43
N MET A 45 3.30 22.68 16.53
CA MET A 45 4.75 22.76 16.70
C MET A 45 5.53 21.65 15.97
N ALA A 46 4.88 20.54 15.61
CA ALA A 46 5.56 19.36 15.08
C ALA A 46 6.46 19.69 13.86
N PRO A 47 6.01 20.43 12.84
CA PRO A 47 6.86 20.81 11.72
C PRO A 47 7.92 21.86 12.11
N LEU A 48 7.80 22.54 13.24
CA LEU A 48 8.70 23.60 13.72
C LEU A 48 9.75 23.07 14.71
N LYS A 49 9.71 21.79 15.08
CA LYS A 49 10.63 21.15 16.03
C LYS A 49 12.12 21.46 15.80
N PRO A 50 12.66 21.53 14.55
CA PRO A 50 14.05 21.91 14.31
C PRO A 50 14.42 23.32 14.77
N TYR A 51 13.46 24.25 14.84
CA TYR A 51 13.67 25.60 15.31
C TYR A 51 13.75 25.66 16.85
N PHE A 52 12.92 24.88 17.54
CA PHE A 52 12.94 24.76 19.00
C PHE A 52 14.24 24.14 19.52
N THR A 53 14.77 23.16 18.81
CA THR A 53 16.03 22.47 19.17
C THR A 53 17.27 23.22 18.69
N GLY A 54 17.14 24.30 17.89
CA GLY A 54 18.23 25.05 17.33
C GLY A 54 19.01 24.35 16.22
N ILE A 55 18.53 23.23 15.71
CA ILE A 55 19.10 22.52 14.55
C ILE A 55 19.01 23.38 13.29
N GLN A 56 17.91 24.15 13.17
CA GLN A 56 17.70 25.10 12.08
C GLN A 56 17.38 26.46 12.64
N LYS A 57 17.82 27.51 11.91
CA LYS A 57 17.48 28.90 12.24
C LYS A 57 16.06 29.18 11.74
N PRO A 58 15.13 29.68 12.60
CA PRO A 58 13.80 30.06 12.16
C PRO A 58 13.87 31.26 11.19
N PRO A 59 12.87 31.38 10.28
CA PRO A 59 12.80 32.53 9.35
C PRO A 59 12.60 33.86 10.10
N LYS A 60 11.92 33.81 11.25
CA LYS A 60 11.79 34.92 12.23
C LYS A 60 11.67 34.32 13.62
N THR A 61 12.04 35.03 14.66
CA THR A 61 11.95 34.57 16.06
C THR A 61 10.50 34.44 16.55
N ARG A 62 9.57 35.12 15.89
CA ARG A 62 8.11 35.05 16.16
C ARG A 62 7.39 34.59 14.89
N VAL A 63 6.64 33.50 14.98
CA VAL A 63 5.82 33.03 13.86
C VAL A 63 4.41 32.68 14.32
N THR A 64 3.45 32.78 13.40
CA THR A 64 2.06 32.35 13.63
C THR A 64 1.56 31.55 12.41
N THR A 65 0.77 30.53 12.68
CA THR A 65 0.21 29.68 11.60
C THR A 65 -1.11 29.03 12.04
N CYS A 66 -1.88 28.60 11.05
CA CYS A 66 -2.99 27.68 11.22
C CYS A 66 -2.60 26.33 10.63
N GLN A 67 -2.17 25.40 11.47
CA GLN A 67 -1.61 24.12 11.05
C GLN A 67 -2.67 23.03 10.92
N LYS A 68 -2.71 22.35 9.77
CA LYS A 68 -3.46 21.10 9.59
C LYS A 68 -2.92 20.00 10.49
N CYS A 69 -3.78 19.35 11.26
CA CYS A 69 -3.40 18.27 12.17
C CYS A 69 -4.29 17.04 11.99
N ILE A 70 -3.70 15.87 12.20
CA ILE A 70 -4.40 14.57 12.25
C ILE A 70 -4.10 13.87 13.57
N ARG A 71 -5.16 13.49 14.29
CA ARG A 71 -5.08 12.61 15.47
C ARG A 71 -6.00 11.43 15.29
N THR A 72 -5.46 10.23 15.47
CA THR A 72 -6.18 8.96 15.31
C THR A 72 -6.25 8.13 16.57
N GLY A 73 -5.61 8.57 17.66
CA GLY A 73 -5.71 7.90 18.96
C GLY A 73 -7.15 7.82 19.49
N ASP A 74 -7.94 8.86 19.20
CA ASP A 74 -9.31 8.99 19.68
C ASP A 74 -10.37 8.68 18.61
N ILE A 75 -10.03 7.91 17.57
CA ILE A 75 -10.94 7.63 16.45
C ILE A 75 -12.28 7.03 16.90
N GLU A 76 -12.26 6.23 17.97
CA GLU A 76 -13.45 5.60 18.54
C GLU A 76 -14.41 6.61 19.23
N ASN A 77 -13.90 7.78 19.62
CA ASN A 77 -14.65 8.87 20.23
C ASN A 77 -15.26 9.82 19.19
N VAL A 78 -14.79 9.74 17.93
CA VAL A 78 -15.32 10.57 16.83
C VAL A 78 -16.80 10.24 16.58
N GLY A 79 -17.61 11.29 16.55
CA GLY A 79 -19.06 11.20 16.39
C GLY A 79 -19.82 10.96 17.69
N LYS A 80 -19.19 10.43 18.75
CA LYS A 80 -19.79 10.14 20.05
C LYS A 80 -19.67 11.32 21.01
N THR A 81 -18.57 12.04 20.98
CA THR A 81 -18.29 13.21 21.82
C THR A 81 -18.48 14.52 21.04
N SER A 82 -18.55 15.63 21.76
CA SER A 82 -18.75 16.96 21.17
C SER A 82 -17.49 17.58 20.57
N ARG A 83 -16.30 17.10 20.94
CA ARG A 83 -15.01 17.77 20.76
C ARG A 83 -13.96 16.97 19.97
N HIS A 84 -14.17 15.66 19.70
CA HIS A 84 -13.20 14.84 19.01
C HIS A 84 -13.44 14.81 17.51
N GLY A 85 -12.38 15.11 16.74
CA GLY A 85 -12.33 14.99 15.29
C GLY A 85 -10.96 14.47 14.86
N THR A 86 -10.92 13.71 13.76
CA THR A 86 -9.69 13.15 13.23
C THR A 86 -8.82 14.23 12.60
N PHE A 87 -9.37 15.04 11.71
CA PHE A 87 -8.73 16.21 11.13
C PHE A 87 -9.23 17.46 11.85
N PHE A 88 -8.31 18.31 12.27
CA PHE A 88 -8.60 19.62 12.86
C PHE A 88 -7.53 20.64 12.50
N GLU A 89 -7.85 21.92 12.69
CA GLU A 89 -6.93 23.01 12.45
C GLU A 89 -6.47 23.58 13.81
N MET A 90 -5.13 23.69 13.96
CA MET A 90 -4.54 24.24 15.18
C MET A 90 -3.96 25.63 14.88
N LEU A 91 -4.53 26.63 15.49
CA LEU A 91 -4.04 28.01 15.50
C LEU A 91 -2.89 28.10 16.51
N GLY A 92 -1.74 28.52 16.05
CA GLY A 92 -0.54 28.58 16.88
C GLY A 92 0.26 29.87 16.71
N ASN A 93 0.84 30.33 17.81
CA ASN A 93 1.87 31.35 17.82
C ASN A 93 3.08 30.85 18.58
N PHE A 94 4.25 31.14 18.08
CA PHE A 94 5.50 30.51 18.48
C PHE A 94 6.59 31.58 18.70
N SER A 95 7.37 31.34 19.76
CA SER A 95 8.57 32.18 20.07
C SER A 95 9.81 31.29 20.13
N PHE A 96 10.84 31.65 19.39
CA PHE A 96 12.13 30.97 19.40
C PHE A 96 13.17 31.84 20.11
N GLY A 97 13.11 31.80 21.46
CA GLY A 97 14.03 32.58 22.30
C GLY A 97 13.83 34.10 22.29
N ASP A 98 12.63 34.58 21.94
CA ASP A 98 12.30 36.01 21.87
C ASP A 98 11.45 36.46 23.08
N TYR A 99 10.19 36.03 23.16
CA TYR A 99 9.31 36.32 24.28
C TYR A 99 8.92 35.02 25.03
N PHE A 100 8.38 35.20 26.25
CA PHE A 100 8.01 34.08 27.11
C PHE A 100 6.70 34.35 27.85
N LYS A 101 6.51 33.81 29.05
CA LYS A 101 5.26 33.89 29.85
C LYS A 101 4.73 35.31 30.02
N ASN A 102 5.64 36.28 30.25
CA ASN A 102 5.31 37.66 30.52
C ASN A 102 4.57 38.41 29.42
N GLU A 103 4.72 37.93 28.18
CA GLU A 103 4.08 38.48 26.99
C GLU A 103 2.89 37.63 26.58
N ILE A 104 3.08 36.32 26.48
CA ILE A 104 2.00 35.44 25.90
C ILE A 104 0.77 35.37 26.79
N ILE A 105 0.92 35.31 28.10
CA ILE A 105 -0.24 35.25 29.01
C ILE A 105 -1.15 36.48 28.84
N PRO A 106 -0.65 37.74 28.95
CA PRO A 106 -1.46 38.91 28.68
C PRO A 106 -1.99 38.99 27.25
N TRP A 107 -1.24 38.58 26.22
CA TRP A 107 -1.74 38.57 24.84
C TRP A 107 -2.87 37.57 24.62
N SER A 108 -2.76 36.41 25.23
CA SER A 108 -3.83 35.41 25.13
C SER A 108 -5.11 35.91 25.79
N TRP A 109 -4.99 36.55 26.95
CA TRP A 109 -6.12 37.16 27.66
C TRP A 109 -6.71 38.33 26.87
N GLU A 110 -5.90 39.23 26.32
CA GLU A 110 -6.29 40.30 25.39
C GLU A 110 -7.10 39.73 24.21
N TYR A 111 -6.59 38.65 23.56
CA TYR A 111 -7.26 38.08 22.42
C TYR A 111 -8.65 37.53 22.80
N VAL A 112 -8.76 36.74 23.84
CA VAL A 112 -10.03 36.09 24.18
C VAL A 112 -11.07 37.08 24.78
N THR A 113 -10.61 38.14 25.50
CA THR A 113 -11.54 39.07 26.19
C THR A 113 -11.83 40.33 25.39
N GLU A 114 -10.88 40.86 24.64
CA GLU A 114 -11.05 42.12 23.93
C GLU A 114 -11.30 41.92 22.41
N VAL A 115 -10.69 40.91 21.78
CA VAL A 115 -10.91 40.64 20.35
C VAL A 115 -12.12 39.73 20.18
N LEU A 116 -12.13 38.55 20.81
CA LEU A 116 -13.26 37.59 20.72
C LEU A 116 -14.43 38.00 21.60
N LYS A 117 -14.20 38.84 22.62
CA LYS A 117 -15.19 39.32 23.55
C LYS A 117 -15.93 38.18 24.26
N LEU A 118 -15.18 37.15 24.66
CA LEU A 118 -15.72 36.11 25.53
C LEU A 118 -16.06 36.64 26.91
N PRO A 119 -17.19 36.25 27.52
CA PRO A 119 -17.55 36.70 28.88
C PRO A 119 -16.55 36.15 29.88
N LYS A 120 -15.89 37.04 30.62
CA LYS A 120 -14.82 36.71 31.57
C LYS A 120 -15.29 35.80 32.68
N ASP A 121 -16.58 35.89 33.05
CA ASP A 121 -17.24 35.06 34.07
C ASP A 121 -17.49 33.60 33.58
N LYS A 122 -17.23 33.28 32.33
CA LYS A 122 -17.25 31.93 31.76
C LYS A 122 -15.88 31.37 31.47
N LEU A 123 -14.81 32.12 31.71
CA LEU A 123 -13.44 31.68 31.47
C LEU A 123 -12.82 31.12 32.75
N TYR A 124 -12.17 29.97 32.61
CA TYR A 124 -11.31 29.36 33.61
C TYR A 124 -9.90 29.17 33.04
N VAL A 125 -8.90 29.15 33.90
CA VAL A 125 -7.50 28.92 33.55
C VAL A 125 -6.95 27.80 34.41
N THR A 126 -6.20 26.88 33.77
CA THR A 126 -5.40 25.91 34.50
C THR A 126 -3.93 26.21 34.35
N ILE A 127 -3.14 25.89 35.38
CA ILE A 127 -1.67 26.03 35.39
C ILE A 127 -1.03 24.80 35.98
N TYR A 128 0.21 24.53 35.60
CA TYR A 128 0.99 23.46 36.22
C TYR A 128 1.19 23.71 37.72
N LEU A 129 1.09 22.64 38.53
CA LEU A 129 1.10 22.66 39.97
C LEU A 129 2.25 23.51 40.56
N GLU A 130 3.44 23.41 39.99
CA GLU A 130 4.69 24.07 40.46
C GLU A 130 4.99 25.38 39.71
N ASP A 131 4.10 25.88 38.84
CA ASP A 131 4.37 27.08 38.04
C ASP A 131 3.83 28.35 38.70
N ASP A 132 4.48 28.76 39.79
CA ASP A 132 4.14 30.00 40.52
C ASP A 132 4.33 31.28 39.68
N GLU A 133 5.29 31.26 38.73
CA GLU A 133 5.53 32.39 37.82
C GLU A 133 4.30 32.62 36.93
N ALA A 134 3.70 31.56 36.39
CA ALA A 134 2.49 31.67 35.57
C ALA A 134 1.31 32.19 36.40
N TYR A 135 1.13 31.71 37.65
CA TYR A 135 0.11 32.20 38.57
C TYR A 135 0.26 33.70 38.85
N GLU A 136 1.49 34.18 39.19
CA GLU A 136 1.75 35.58 39.42
C GLU A 136 1.41 36.44 38.20
N ILE A 137 1.80 36.02 37.02
CA ILE A 137 1.51 36.76 35.79
C ILE A 137 0.00 36.82 35.52
N TRP A 138 -0.71 35.69 35.62
CA TRP A 138 -2.15 35.67 35.45
C TRP A 138 -2.85 36.64 36.40
N THR A 139 -2.46 36.67 37.68
CA THR A 139 -3.15 37.48 38.73
C THR A 139 -2.73 38.97 38.73
N THR A 140 -1.54 39.29 38.20
CA THR A 140 -1.01 40.68 38.23
C THR A 140 -1.09 41.41 36.89
N LYS A 141 -1.07 40.67 35.75
CA LYS A 141 -1.08 41.28 34.42
C LYS A 141 -2.36 41.08 33.64
N THR A 142 -3.30 40.32 34.19
CA THR A 142 -4.66 40.16 33.62
C THR A 142 -5.69 40.54 34.70
N ASP A 143 -6.95 40.64 34.31
CA ASP A 143 -8.06 40.91 35.25
C ASP A 143 -8.92 39.64 35.49
N ILE A 144 -8.33 38.46 35.34
CA ILE A 144 -8.98 37.20 35.66
C ILE A 144 -9.25 37.11 37.18
N ASP A 145 -10.41 36.60 37.56
CA ASP A 145 -10.69 36.28 38.96
C ASP A 145 -9.77 35.15 39.45
N PRO A 146 -8.92 35.35 40.48
CA PRO A 146 -8.02 34.32 40.99
C PRO A 146 -8.74 33.02 41.41
N ASN A 147 -10.02 33.07 41.76
CA ASN A 147 -10.80 31.88 42.07
C ASN A 147 -11.13 31.02 40.83
N ARG A 148 -10.80 31.48 39.62
CA ARG A 148 -10.99 30.77 38.35
C ARG A 148 -9.69 30.21 37.80
N ILE A 149 -8.62 30.24 38.62
CA ILE A 149 -7.32 29.65 38.28
C ILE A 149 -7.12 28.36 39.06
N PHE A 150 -7.03 27.21 38.39
CA PHE A 150 -6.84 25.92 39.04
C PHE A 150 -5.44 25.38 38.77
N ARG A 151 -4.83 24.69 39.75
CA ARG A 151 -3.53 24.04 39.64
C ARG A 151 -3.72 22.56 39.42
N LEU A 152 -3.23 22.06 38.30
CA LEU A 152 -3.31 20.65 37.92
C LEU A 152 -1.93 19.99 37.83
N GLY A 153 -1.94 18.66 37.82
CA GLY A 153 -0.72 17.85 37.79
C GLY A 153 -0.02 17.79 36.44
N LYS A 154 0.96 16.91 36.41
CA LYS A 154 1.75 16.69 35.17
C LYS A 154 0.93 16.12 34.04
N ASP A 155 -0.04 15.31 34.31
CA ASP A 155 -0.86 14.66 33.31
C ASP A 155 -1.74 15.66 32.53
N ASP A 156 -2.07 16.81 33.15
CA ASP A 156 -2.92 17.84 32.56
C ASP A 156 -2.11 19.05 32.05
N ASN A 157 -1.24 19.61 32.91
CA ASN A 157 -0.56 20.88 32.62
C ASN A 157 0.97 20.79 32.41
N PHE A 158 1.47 19.66 31.87
CA PHE A 158 2.85 19.52 31.44
C PHE A 158 2.90 18.82 30.07
N TRP A 159 3.31 19.55 29.06
CA TRP A 159 3.29 19.04 27.68
C TRP A 159 4.63 18.45 27.25
N GLU A 160 4.59 17.31 26.56
CA GLU A 160 5.76 16.59 26.01
C GLU A 160 5.50 16.20 24.54
N VAL A 161 6.46 16.45 23.64
CA VAL A 161 6.31 16.17 22.22
C VAL A 161 6.34 14.68 21.88
N GLY A 162 6.68 13.84 22.84
CA GLY A 162 6.80 12.39 22.68
C GLY A 162 7.73 11.80 23.74
N THR A 163 8.39 10.69 23.40
CA THR A 163 9.32 10.02 24.31
C THR A 163 10.60 10.82 24.56
N VAL A 164 11.02 11.64 23.58
CA VAL A 164 12.24 12.46 23.60
C VAL A 164 11.95 13.79 22.89
N GLY A 165 12.46 14.90 23.40
CA GLY A 165 12.40 16.20 22.75
C GLY A 165 11.87 17.35 23.63
N PRO A 166 11.59 18.52 23.01
CA PRO A 166 11.16 19.73 23.71
C PRO A 166 9.91 19.53 24.54
N CYS A 167 9.91 20.03 25.76
CA CYS A 167 8.79 19.92 26.70
C CYS A 167 8.77 21.04 27.74
N GLY A 168 7.67 21.15 28.48
CA GLY A 168 7.57 22.10 29.56
C GLY A 168 6.18 22.24 30.19
N PRO A 169 6.03 22.97 31.30
CA PRO A 169 4.74 23.24 31.89
C PRO A 169 3.87 24.05 30.93
N CYS A 170 2.57 23.95 31.08
CA CYS A 170 1.62 24.72 30.30
C CYS A 170 0.50 25.33 31.14
N THR A 171 -0.17 26.29 30.55
CA THR A 171 -1.40 26.88 31.08
C THR A 171 -2.48 26.80 29.99
N GLU A 172 -3.70 26.49 30.38
CA GLU A 172 -4.79 26.29 29.46
C GLU A 172 -5.95 27.23 29.74
N ILE A 173 -6.61 27.69 28.67
CA ILE A 173 -7.79 28.55 28.79
C ILE A 173 -9.00 27.70 28.39
N HIS A 174 -9.99 27.70 29.29
CA HIS A 174 -11.22 26.91 29.21
C HIS A 174 -12.44 27.81 29.20
N PHE A 175 -13.51 27.32 28.56
CA PHE A 175 -14.82 28.01 28.53
C PHE A 175 -15.92 27.15 29.13
N ASP A 176 -16.68 27.72 30.10
CA ASP A 176 -17.84 27.08 30.68
C ASP A 176 -19.09 27.30 29.79
N ARG A 177 -19.59 26.23 29.21
CA ARG A 177 -20.77 26.18 28.35
C ARG A 177 -22.08 26.09 29.16
N GLY A 178 -21.96 25.90 30.48
CA GLY A 178 -23.11 25.77 31.38
C GLY A 178 -23.94 27.04 31.40
N VAL A 179 -25.25 26.85 31.33
CA VAL A 179 -26.26 27.91 31.50
C VAL A 179 -27.01 27.61 32.77
N ASP A 180 -27.11 28.61 33.67
CA ASP A 180 -27.80 28.52 34.94
C ASP A 180 -27.34 27.38 35.88
N VAL A 181 -26.05 27.02 35.81
CA VAL A 181 -25.44 25.98 36.65
C VAL A 181 -24.57 26.65 37.72
N ALA A 182 -24.44 26.02 38.90
CA ALA A 182 -23.59 26.52 39.98
C ALA A 182 -22.15 26.75 39.52
N PRO A 183 -21.47 27.83 39.92
CA PRO A 183 -20.07 28.09 39.61
C PRO A 183 -19.18 26.96 40.12
N VAL A 184 -18.13 26.61 39.37
CA VAL A 184 -17.11 25.68 39.79
C VAL A 184 -16.19 26.40 40.79
N THR A 185 -15.99 25.81 41.97
CA THR A 185 -15.31 26.49 43.09
C THR A 185 -14.05 25.76 43.57
N ASN A 186 -13.83 24.53 43.11
CA ASN A 186 -12.67 23.73 43.49
C ASN A 186 -12.21 22.86 42.28
N VAL A 187 -11.05 22.23 42.43
CA VAL A 187 -10.43 21.40 41.38
C VAL A 187 -11.30 20.19 41.01
N ASP A 188 -11.88 19.51 42.00
CA ASP A 188 -12.69 18.29 41.77
C ASP A 188 -13.94 18.62 40.95
N ASP A 189 -14.62 19.72 41.28
CA ASP A 189 -15.77 20.22 40.52
C ASP A 189 -15.36 20.62 39.10
N PHE A 190 -14.17 21.20 38.94
CA PHE A 190 -13.62 21.59 37.63
C PHE A 190 -13.35 20.36 36.75
N VAL A 191 -12.67 19.34 37.27
CA VAL A 191 -12.39 18.08 36.57
C VAL A 191 -13.71 17.39 36.19
N ALA A 192 -14.65 17.26 37.13
CA ALA A 192 -15.95 16.65 36.85
C ALA A 192 -16.75 17.42 35.77
N ALA A 193 -16.67 18.75 35.76
CA ALA A 193 -17.34 19.59 34.76
C ALA A 193 -16.64 19.49 33.39
N SER A 194 -15.33 19.29 33.37
CA SER A 194 -14.55 19.06 32.16
C SER A 194 -14.82 17.68 31.54
N ASP A 195 -14.90 16.63 32.38
CA ASP A 195 -15.23 15.27 31.95
C ASP A 195 -16.66 15.19 31.38
N ALA A 196 -17.57 16.01 31.92
CA ALA A 196 -18.94 16.13 31.43
C ALA A 196 -19.09 17.03 30.18
N ASP A 197 -18.02 17.45 29.52
CA ASP A 197 -18.01 18.38 28.38
C ASP A 197 -18.67 19.75 28.66
N ARG A 198 -18.87 20.10 29.93
CA ARG A 198 -19.39 21.42 30.33
C ARG A 198 -18.31 22.49 30.22
N ILE A 199 -17.11 22.21 30.76
CA ILE A 199 -15.95 23.08 30.65
C ILE A 199 -15.04 22.52 29.55
N VAL A 200 -14.79 23.32 28.52
CA VAL A 200 -14.03 22.88 27.33
C VAL A 200 -12.74 23.69 27.23
N GLU A 201 -11.61 22.99 27.27
CA GLU A 201 -10.31 23.52 26.90
C GLU A 201 -10.33 23.88 25.41
N PHE A 202 -9.95 25.12 25.07
CA PHE A 202 -9.85 25.54 23.68
C PHE A 202 -8.47 26.11 23.30
N TRP A 203 -7.62 26.54 24.27
CA TRP A 203 -6.30 27.08 24.02
C TRP A 203 -5.30 26.62 25.07
N ASN A 204 -4.21 25.99 24.62
CA ASN A 204 -3.08 25.57 25.43
C ASN A 204 -1.86 26.45 25.15
N LEU A 205 -1.21 27.03 26.18
CA LEU A 205 0.00 27.82 26.10
C LEU A 205 1.14 27.05 26.77
N VAL A 206 2.05 26.50 25.96
CA VAL A 206 3.16 25.65 26.42
C VAL A 206 4.43 26.46 26.57
N PHE A 207 5.08 26.38 27.73
CA PHE A 207 6.32 27.04 28.09
C PHE A 207 7.49 26.09 27.90
N ILE A 208 7.96 25.97 26.65
CA ILE A 208 9.06 25.05 26.26
C ILE A 208 10.36 25.54 26.86
N GLN A 209 10.83 24.86 27.90
CA GLN A 209 12.05 25.19 28.62
C GLN A 209 12.96 24.01 28.93
N PHE A 210 12.52 22.78 28.61
CA PHE A 210 13.26 21.55 28.81
C PHE A 210 13.33 20.71 27.52
N ASP A 211 14.34 19.82 27.47
CA ASP A 211 14.49 18.80 26.47
C ASP A 211 14.53 17.44 27.19
N LYS A 212 13.52 16.61 26.97
CA LYS A 212 13.40 15.28 27.56
C LYS A 212 14.39 14.35 26.88
N GLN A 213 15.23 13.70 27.67
CA GLN A 213 16.27 12.76 27.22
C GLN A 213 15.76 11.32 27.17
N GLU A 214 16.52 10.41 26.53
CA GLU A 214 16.18 8.99 26.43
C GLU A 214 16.07 8.29 27.79
N ASP A 215 16.80 8.76 28.81
CA ASP A 215 16.73 8.24 30.18
C ASP A 215 15.54 8.79 30.99
N GLY A 216 14.71 9.64 30.38
CA GLY A 216 13.53 10.28 30.98
C GLY A 216 13.86 11.54 31.80
N SER A 217 15.11 11.98 31.87
CA SER A 217 15.50 13.23 32.53
C SER A 217 15.15 14.48 31.67
N TYR A 218 15.06 15.64 32.32
CA TYR A 218 14.74 16.92 31.67
C TYR A 218 15.98 17.83 31.72
N ALA A 219 16.62 18.01 30.57
CA ALA A 219 17.74 18.96 30.43
C ALA A 219 17.19 20.36 30.13
N PRO A 220 17.64 21.43 30.79
CA PRO A 220 17.22 22.80 30.48
C PRO A 220 17.65 23.18 29.08
N LEU A 221 16.74 23.75 28.27
CA LEU A 221 17.07 24.35 27.00
C LEU A 221 17.88 25.66 27.18
N LYS A 222 18.76 25.95 26.23
CA LYS A 222 19.53 27.17 26.21
C LYS A 222 18.65 28.43 26.14
N ASN A 223 17.60 28.37 25.36
CA ASN A 223 16.58 29.40 25.18
C ASN A 223 15.22 28.89 25.62
N LYS A 224 14.47 29.76 26.29
CA LYS A 224 13.07 29.51 26.59
C LYS A 224 12.22 29.84 25.35
N ASN A 225 11.28 29.00 25.02
CA ASN A 225 10.47 29.13 23.81
C ASN A 225 8.98 29.07 24.18
N ILE A 226 8.12 29.57 23.28
CA ILE A 226 6.68 29.45 23.38
C ILE A 226 6.16 28.61 22.24
N ASP A 227 5.30 27.67 22.60
CA ASP A 227 4.42 26.91 21.70
C ASP A 227 2.98 27.13 22.17
N THR A 228 2.07 27.52 21.30
CA THR A 228 0.65 27.55 21.65
C THR A 228 -0.19 26.83 20.64
N GLY A 229 -1.29 26.23 21.12
CA GLY A 229 -2.24 25.52 20.27
C GLY A 229 -3.69 25.81 20.67
N MET A 230 -4.40 26.54 19.81
CA MET A 230 -5.84 26.75 19.94
C MET A 230 -6.57 25.95 18.86
N GLY A 231 -7.48 25.05 19.26
CA GLY A 231 -8.30 24.30 18.31
C GLY A 231 -9.31 25.23 17.62
N LEU A 232 -9.16 25.43 16.30
CA LEU A 232 -10.06 26.28 15.53
C LEU A 232 -11.51 25.83 15.65
N GLU A 233 -11.76 24.52 15.52
CA GLU A 233 -13.10 23.97 15.62
C GLU A 233 -13.70 24.15 17.03
N ARG A 234 -12.88 24.02 18.08
CA ARG A 234 -13.31 24.22 19.47
C ARG A 234 -13.70 25.68 19.75
N ILE A 235 -12.87 26.64 19.38
CA ILE A 235 -13.23 28.07 19.58
C ILE A 235 -14.40 28.47 18.67
N ALA A 236 -14.52 27.87 17.47
CA ALA A 236 -15.68 28.11 16.59
C ALA A 236 -16.99 27.62 17.23
N THR A 237 -17.02 26.48 17.93
CA THR A 237 -18.24 26.04 18.64
C THR A 237 -18.69 27.07 19.68
N ILE A 238 -17.74 27.66 20.40
CA ILE A 238 -18.00 28.69 21.41
C ILE A 238 -18.55 29.95 20.75
N MET A 239 -17.90 30.45 19.72
CA MET A 239 -18.25 31.70 19.04
C MET A 239 -19.55 31.60 18.23
N GLN A 240 -19.90 30.42 17.76
CA GLN A 240 -21.13 30.15 17.00
C GLN A 240 -22.31 29.71 17.92
N GLY A 241 -22.01 29.40 19.18
CA GLY A 241 -23.02 28.95 20.15
C GLY A 241 -23.67 27.61 19.80
N VAL A 242 -22.85 26.67 19.27
CA VAL A 242 -23.31 25.33 18.87
C VAL A 242 -22.78 24.25 19.82
N ASP A 243 -23.41 23.08 19.83
CA ASP A 243 -23.15 22.06 20.84
C ASP A 243 -21.92 21.21 20.55
N ASN A 244 -21.53 21.09 19.30
CA ASN A 244 -20.37 20.24 18.91
C ASN A 244 -19.68 20.77 17.64
N ILE A 245 -18.47 20.26 17.40
CA ILE A 245 -17.62 20.65 16.26
C ILE A 245 -18.23 20.33 14.88
N PHE A 246 -19.23 19.46 14.82
CA PHE A 246 -19.92 19.11 13.58
C PHE A 246 -20.99 20.13 13.16
N GLU A 247 -21.33 21.03 14.04
CA GLU A 247 -22.37 22.06 13.82
C GLU A 247 -21.78 23.42 13.46
N ILE A 248 -20.44 23.60 13.50
CA ILE A 248 -19.81 24.83 13.04
C ILE A 248 -20.00 25.00 11.53
N ASP A 249 -20.00 26.24 11.08
CA ASP A 249 -20.34 26.64 9.70
C ASP A 249 -19.62 25.82 8.61
N THR A 250 -18.31 25.63 8.72
CA THR A 250 -17.52 24.90 7.71
C THR A 250 -17.77 23.39 7.71
N VAL A 251 -18.06 22.78 8.86
CA VAL A 251 -18.29 21.33 8.99
C VAL A 251 -19.76 20.97 8.76
N LYS A 252 -20.70 21.82 9.21
CA LYS A 252 -22.14 21.61 9.02
C LYS A 252 -22.55 21.47 7.56
N ASN A 253 -21.91 22.19 6.66
CA ASN A 253 -22.18 22.07 5.23
C ASN A 253 -21.84 20.67 4.70
N ILE A 254 -20.74 20.07 5.18
CA ILE A 254 -20.34 18.70 4.83
C ILE A 254 -21.34 17.70 5.44
N LEU A 255 -21.71 17.87 6.70
CA LEU A 255 -22.71 17.05 7.39
C LEU A 255 -24.07 17.09 6.66
N ASN A 256 -24.51 18.28 6.25
CA ASN A 256 -25.75 18.46 5.48
C ASN A 256 -25.69 17.71 4.13
N LYS A 257 -24.52 17.68 3.48
CA LYS A 257 -24.33 16.90 2.26
C LYS A 257 -24.52 15.42 2.51
N VAL A 258 -23.91 14.86 3.58
CA VAL A 258 -24.09 13.45 3.98
C VAL A 258 -25.55 13.15 4.34
N SER A 259 -26.21 14.02 5.11
CA SER A 259 -27.64 13.93 5.45
C SER A 259 -28.51 13.91 4.18
N SER A 260 -28.23 14.78 3.21
CA SER A 260 -28.94 14.80 1.95
C SER A 260 -28.76 13.52 1.12
N LEU A 261 -27.56 12.95 1.09
CA LEU A 261 -27.27 11.71 0.36
C LEU A 261 -27.95 10.49 0.99
N SER A 262 -28.03 10.46 2.32
CA SER A 262 -28.68 9.35 3.07
C SER A 262 -30.20 9.50 3.18
N GLY A 263 -30.74 10.71 3.05
CA GLY A 263 -32.13 11.02 3.36
C GLY A 263 -32.44 11.00 4.87
N VAL A 264 -31.40 10.93 5.72
CA VAL A 264 -31.50 10.92 7.19
C VAL A 264 -31.31 12.34 7.72
N GLU A 265 -32.27 12.85 8.49
CA GLU A 265 -32.21 14.19 9.10
C GLU A 265 -31.38 14.14 10.38
N TYR A 266 -30.36 15.00 10.47
CA TYR A 266 -29.54 15.16 11.67
C TYR A 266 -30.32 15.70 12.86
N GLY A 267 -30.06 15.17 14.06
CA GLY A 267 -30.74 15.57 15.32
C GLY A 267 -32.05 14.81 15.60
N LYS A 268 -32.35 13.75 14.82
CA LYS A 268 -33.57 12.96 15.01
C LYS A 268 -33.34 11.63 15.71
N ASP A 269 -32.21 10.99 15.47
CA ASP A 269 -31.83 9.70 16.02
C ASP A 269 -30.35 9.68 16.37
N ALA A 270 -30.05 9.40 17.65
CA ALA A 270 -28.66 9.47 18.15
C ALA A 270 -27.68 8.55 17.42
N ASN A 271 -28.10 7.34 17.02
CA ASN A 271 -27.24 6.40 16.32
C ASN A 271 -26.95 6.85 14.87
N SER A 272 -27.97 7.38 14.21
CA SER A 272 -27.83 7.96 12.88
C SER A 272 -26.95 9.21 12.92
N ASP A 273 -27.08 10.04 13.97
CA ASP A 273 -26.24 11.23 14.15
C ASP A 273 -24.75 10.87 14.30
N VAL A 274 -24.44 9.82 15.07
CA VAL A 274 -23.08 9.30 15.18
C VAL A 274 -22.52 8.92 13.79
N SER A 275 -23.31 8.19 13.00
CA SER A 275 -22.89 7.78 11.66
C SER A 275 -22.72 8.97 10.71
N LEU A 276 -23.61 9.97 10.75
CA LEU A 276 -23.50 11.20 9.97
C LEU A 276 -22.22 11.98 10.31
N ARG A 277 -21.89 12.10 11.61
CA ARG A 277 -20.67 12.76 12.10
C ARG A 277 -19.41 12.02 11.66
N ILE A 278 -19.38 10.67 11.78
CA ILE A 278 -18.24 9.84 11.37
C ILE A 278 -17.95 9.99 9.88
N VAL A 279 -18.97 9.89 9.02
CA VAL A 279 -18.78 10.07 7.57
C VAL A 279 -18.24 11.47 7.27
N THR A 280 -18.80 12.51 7.91
CA THR A 280 -18.38 13.90 7.75
C THR A 280 -16.92 14.10 8.12
N ASP A 281 -16.51 13.65 9.31
CA ASP A 281 -15.14 13.78 9.81
C ASP A 281 -14.13 13.02 8.92
N HIS A 282 -14.45 11.76 8.66
CA HIS A 282 -13.49 10.88 7.98
C HIS A 282 -13.30 11.25 6.51
N VAL A 283 -14.35 11.65 5.80
CA VAL A 283 -14.19 12.12 4.41
C VAL A 283 -13.38 13.42 4.37
N LYS A 284 -13.61 14.35 5.33
CA LYS A 284 -12.78 15.55 5.48
C LYS A 284 -11.30 15.18 5.70
N ALA A 285 -11.01 14.29 6.65
CA ALA A 285 -9.65 13.86 6.95
C ALA A 285 -8.96 13.14 5.76
N VAL A 286 -9.66 12.23 5.09
CA VAL A 286 -9.17 11.49 3.91
C VAL A 286 -8.86 12.45 2.75
N THR A 287 -9.74 13.42 2.50
CA THR A 287 -9.56 14.44 1.46
C THR A 287 -8.27 15.23 1.69
N MET A 288 -8.02 15.68 2.93
CA MET A 288 -6.80 16.41 3.30
C MET A 288 -5.55 15.54 3.20
N LEU A 289 -5.61 14.28 3.65
CA LEU A 289 -4.49 13.34 3.56
C LEU A 289 -4.07 13.07 2.11
N ILE A 290 -5.05 12.81 1.21
CA ILE A 290 -4.75 12.56 -0.21
C ILE A 290 -4.20 13.82 -0.87
N SER A 291 -4.73 15.00 -0.54
CA SER A 291 -4.22 16.29 -1.03
C SER A 291 -2.74 16.50 -0.69
N ASP A 292 -2.32 16.03 0.50
CA ASP A 292 -0.93 16.10 0.97
C ASP A 292 -0.08 14.87 0.54
N GLY A 293 -0.57 14.06 -0.42
CA GLY A 293 0.20 13.00 -1.08
C GLY A 293 0.10 11.62 -0.44
N VAL A 294 -0.75 11.42 0.58
CA VAL A 294 -0.95 10.09 1.16
C VAL A 294 -1.83 9.24 0.24
N GLN A 295 -1.41 7.98 0.01
CA GLN A 295 -2.18 7.01 -0.76
C GLN A 295 -2.62 5.83 0.11
N PRO A 296 -3.77 5.18 -0.19
CA PRO A 296 -4.22 4.00 0.55
C PRO A 296 -3.20 2.86 0.46
N SER A 297 -2.76 2.32 1.59
CA SER A 297 -1.85 1.17 1.66
C SER A 297 -2.17 0.26 2.84
N ASN A 298 -1.44 -0.85 3.00
CA ASN A 298 -1.63 -1.80 4.10
C ASN A 298 -0.82 -1.43 5.35
N GLU A 299 0.07 -0.45 5.27
CA GLU A 299 0.98 -0.09 6.36
C GLU A 299 1.14 1.44 6.44
N GLY A 300 1.59 1.92 7.60
CA GLY A 300 1.96 3.31 7.81
C GLY A 300 0.81 4.30 7.57
N ARG A 301 1.14 5.45 6.97
CA ARG A 301 0.20 6.56 6.71
C ARG A 301 -0.98 6.15 5.83
N GLY A 302 -0.72 5.34 4.82
CA GLY A 302 -1.74 4.86 3.89
C GLY A 302 -2.73 3.89 4.54
N TYR A 303 -2.32 3.16 5.57
CA TYR A 303 -3.22 2.35 6.38
C TYR A 303 -4.20 3.22 7.18
N VAL A 304 -3.71 4.30 7.79
CA VAL A 304 -4.57 5.26 8.50
C VAL A 304 -5.64 5.83 7.55
N LEU A 305 -5.22 6.29 6.37
CA LEU A 305 -6.14 6.79 5.35
C LEU A 305 -7.18 5.73 4.96
N ARG A 306 -6.75 4.51 4.68
CA ARG A 306 -7.62 3.39 4.30
C ARG A 306 -8.62 3.04 5.40
N ARG A 307 -8.19 3.01 6.65
CA ARG A 307 -9.05 2.78 7.81
C ARG A 307 -10.17 3.82 7.90
N LEU A 308 -9.82 5.11 7.81
CA LEU A 308 -10.80 6.21 7.84
C LEU A 308 -11.81 6.10 6.69
N LEU A 309 -11.33 5.88 5.47
CA LEU A 309 -12.18 5.77 4.28
C LEU A 309 -13.18 4.60 4.41
N ARG A 310 -12.69 3.43 4.79
CA ARG A 310 -13.52 2.23 4.95
C ARG A 310 -14.54 2.38 6.08
N ARG A 311 -14.16 3.04 7.17
CA ARG A 311 -15.08 3.34 8.27
C ARG A 311 -16.18 4.31 7.81
N ALA A 312 -15.83 5.35 7.04
CA ALA A 312 -16.82 6.25 6.42
C ALA A 312 -17.78 5.50 5.48
N ALA A 313 -17.26 4.62 4.62
CA ALA A 313 -18.07 3.82 3.70
C ALA A 313 -19.05 2.90 4.45
N ARG A 314 -18.60 2.23 5.54
CA ARG A 314 -19.47 1.41 6.40
C ARG A 314 -20.61 2.24 7.02
N HIS A 315 -20.27 3.39 7.63
CA HIS A 315 -21.28 4.24 8.26
C HIS A 315 -22.27 4.82 7.24
N GLY A 316 -21.84 5.09 6.02
CA GLY A 316 -22.75 5.45 4.92
C GLY A 316 -23.75 4.33 4.59
N ARG A 317 -23.32 3.07 4.61
CA ARG A 317 -24.23 1.92 4.43
C ARG A 317 -25.18 1.76 5.62
N LEU A 318 -24.73 2.00 6.85
CA LEU A 318 -25.62 2.01 8.04
C LEU A 318 -26.70 3.09 7.92
N LEU A 319 -26.38 4.23 7.30
CA LEU A 319 -27.34 5.28 6.96
C LEU A 319 -28.24 4.95 5.75
N GLY A 320 -28.06 3.77 5.13
CA GLY A 320 -28.87 3.32 4.00
C GLY A 320 -28.40 3.82 2.62
N ILE A 321 -27.25 4.50 2.51
CA ILE A 321 -26.70 4.97 1.25
C ILE A 321 -26.24 3.76 0.42
N LYS A 322 -26.70 3.69 -0.82
CA LYS A 322 -26.35 2.60 -1.75
C LYS A 322 -25.34 3.08 -2.80
N GLY A 323 -24.41 2.21 -3.15
CA GLY A 323 -23.41 2.49 -4.19
C GLY A 323 -22.25 3.36 -3.68
N LEU A 324 -21.61 4.10 -4.60
CA LEU A 324 -20.47 4.97 -4.34
C LEU A 324 -20.96 6.38 -4.03
N PHE A 325 -20.61 6.93 -2.90
CA PHE A 325 -21.11 8.23 -2.44
C PHE A 325 -20.04 9.15 -1.85
N LEU A 326 -18.91 8.60 -1.39
CA LEU A 326 -17.88 9.39 -0.72
C LEU A 326 -17.34 10.51 -1.61
N LYS A 327 -17.25 10.27 -2.92
CA LYS A 327 -16.86 11.27 -3.92
C LYS A 327 -17.75 12.53 -3.88
N ASP A 328 -19.05 12.37 -3.66
CA ASP A 328 -20.00 13.49 -3.63
C ASP A 328 -19.85 14.33 -2.36
N VAL A 329 -19.29 13.75 -1.29
CA VAL A 329 -18.95 14.45 -0.03
C VAL A 329 -17.66 15.25 -0.20
N VAL A 330 -16.69 14.76 -1.01
CA VAL A 330 -15.44 15.48 -1.34
C VAL A 330 -15.73 16.87 -1.90
N ASP A 331 -16.76 17.00 -2.74
CA ASP A 331 -17.15 18.29 -3.31
C ASP A 331 -17.44 19.33 -2.22
N ALA A 332 -18.17 18.93 -1.18
CA ALA A 332 -18.47 19.79 -0.05
C ALA A 332 -17.22 20.14 0.78
N VAL A 333 -16.26 19.22 0.91
CA VAL A 333 -14.99 19.50 1.59
C VAL A 333 -14.18 20.53 0.81
N VAL A 334 -14.03 20.35 -0.50
CA VAL A 334 -13.29 21.28 -1.37
C VAL A 334 -13.96 22.67 -1.39
N GLU A 335 -15.27 22.75 -1.42
CA GLU A 335 -16.02 24.01 -1.37
C GLU A 335 -15.74 24.79 -0.09
N ASN A 336 -15.72 24.12 1.07
CA ASN A 336 -15.54 24.78 2.38
C ASN A 336 -14.09 25.10 2.72
N TYR A 337 -13.12 24.32 2.24
CA TYR A 337 -11.70 24.44 2.62
C TYR A 337 -10.79 24.88 1.48
N GLY A 338 -11.23 24.84 0.22
CA GLY A 338 -10.43 25.19 -0.96
C GLY A 338 -9.93 26.62 -0.98
N GLY A 339 -10.64 27.57 -0.38
CA GLY A 339 -10.20 28.95 -0.24
C GLY A 339 -8.96 29.12 0.65
N ASN A 340 -8.80 28.26 1.67
CA ASN A 340 -7.64 28.26 2.58
C ASN A 340 -6.54 27.29 2.14
N TYR A 341 -6.92 26.26 1.40
CA TYR A 341 -6.03 25.22 0.89
C TYR A 341 -6.22 25.04 -0.62
N PRO A 342 -5.65 25.93 -1.48
CA PRO A 342 -5.85 25.91 -2.95
C PRO A 342 -5.51 24.56 -3.59
N VAL A 343 -4.55 23.82 -3.03
CA VAL A 343 -4.15 22.47 -3.45
C VAL A 343 -5.34 21.48 -3.48
N LEU A 344 -6.37 21.69 -2.66
CA LEU A 344 -7.58 20.86 -2.70
C LEU A 344 -8.35 21.04 -4.01
N VAL A 345 -8.38 22.27 -4.53
CA VAL A 345 -9.05 22.60 -5.80
C VAL A 345 -8.23 22.04 -6.97
N GLU A 346 -6.92 22.22 -6.93
CA GLU A 346 -6.00 21.73 -7.96
C GLU A 346 -6.01 20.21 -8.07
N ASN A 347 -6.06 19.50 -6.95
CA ASN A 347 -6.01 18.04 -6.88
C ASN A 347 -7.39 17.37 -6.79
N LYS A 348 -8.51 18.10 -6.94
CA LYS A 348 -9.86 17.59 -6.72
C LYS A 348 -10.16 16.30 -7.49
N ASP A 349 -9.86 16.27 -8.77
CA ASP A 349 -10.13 15.11 -9.63
C ASP A 349 -9.31 13.88 -9.18
N TYR A 350 -8.06 14.10 -8.80
CA TYR A 350 -7.18 13.07 -8.27
C TYR A 350 -7.71 12.51 -6.94
N ILE A 351 -8.07 13.39 -5.99
CA ILE A 351 -8.63 13.01 -4.69
C ILE A 351 -9.90 12.17 -4.89
N THR A 352 -10.81 12.67 -5.72
CA THR A 352 -12.08 12.00 -6.05
C THR A 352 -11.85 10.61 -6.63
N LYS A 353 -10.90 10.47 -7.54
CA LYS A 353 -10.56 9.20 -8.17
C LYS A 353 -10.00 8.18 -7.17
N ILE A 354 -9.09 8.58 -6.29
CA ILE A 354 -8.52 7.70 -5.25
C ILE A 354 -9.62 7.19 -4.30
N ILE A 355 -10.45 8.09 -3.81
CA ILE A 355 -11.55 7.78 -2.90
C ILE A 355 -12.52 6.80 -3.56
N THR A 356 -12.93 7.07 -4.79
CA THR A 356 -13.84 6.21 -5.56
C THR A 356 -13.30 4.79 -5.72
N LEU A 357 -12.04 4.66 -6.14
CA LEU A 357 -11.42 3.35 -6.35
C LEU A 357 -11.26 2.53 -5.06
N GLU A 358 -10.92 3.17 -3.95
CA GLU A 358 -10.81 2.46 -2.66
C GLU A 358 -12.19 2.12 -2.09
N GLU A 359 -13.20 2.96 -2.31
CA GLU A 359 -14.60 2.69 -1.96
C GLU A 359 -15.17 1.52 -2.78
N GLU A 360 -14.90 1.45 -4.10
CA GLU A 360 -15.26 0.32 -4.97
C GLU A 360 -14.67 -0.99 -4.46
N ARG A 361 -13.34 -1.02 -4.26
CA ARG A 361 -12.64 -2.21 -3.74
C ARG A 361 -13.17 -2.66 -2.39
N PHE A 362 -13.49 -1.70 -1.51
CA PHE A 362 -14.07 -2.03 -0.21
C PHE A 362 -15.48 -2.59 -0.36
N ASN A 363 -16.29 -2.02 -1.24
CA ASN A 363 -17.64 -2.51 -1.51
C ASN A 363 -17.66 -3.93 -2.09
N GLU A 364 -16.67 -4.32 -2.89
CA GLU A 364 -16.51 -5.69 -3.39
C GLU A 364 -16.19 -6.69 -2.26
N THR A 365 -15.47 -6.27 -1.24
CA THR A 365 -14.99 -7.15 -0.17
C THR A 365 -15.86 -7.14 1.09
N ILE A 366 -16.55 -6.02 1.38
CA ILE A 366 -17.30 -5.85 2.63
C ILE A 366 -18.44 -6.85 2.78
N ASP A 367 -19.21 -7.11 1.73
CA ASP A 367 -20.36 -8.03 1.79
C ASP A 367 -19.91 -9.47 2.08
N GLY A 368 -18.79 -9.89 1.49
CA GLY A 368 -18.15 -11.17 1.78
C GLY A 368 -17.64 -11.28 3.22
N GLY A 369 -16.91 -10.27 3.67
CA GLY A 369 -16.37 -10.19 5.03
C GLY A 369 -17.48 -10.13 6.10
N MET A 370 -18.52 -9.33 5.88
CA MET A 370 -19.69 -9.24 6.78
C MET A 370 -20.43 -10.57 6.91
N ASN A 371 -20.63 -11.28 5.81
CA ASN A 371 -21.31 -12.59 5.84
C ASN A 371 -20.51 -13.59 6.67
N ILE A 372 -19.19 -13.60 6.54
CA ILE A 372 -18.30 -14.48 7.29
C ILE A 372 -18.28 -14.08 8.78
N LEU A 373 -18.13 -12.79 9.08
CA LEU A 373 -18.15 -12.29 10.46
C LEU A 373 -19.48 -12.60 11.14
N ASN A 374 -20.60 -12.38 10.47
CA ASN A 374 -21.92 -12.75 11.00
C ASN A 374 -22.05 -14.26 11.26
N GLY A 375 -21.42 -15.12 10.43
CA GLY A 375 -21.29 -16.55 10.70
C GLY A 375 -20.52 -16.82 11.99
N TYR A 376 -19.38 -16.17 12.18
CA TYR A 376 -18.56 -16.30 13.40
C TYR A 376 -19.29 -15.76 14.65
N ILE A 377 -20.01 -14.66 14.55
CA ILE A 377 -20.82 -14.12 15.63
C ILE A 377 -21.88 -15.16 16.07
N LYS A 378 -22.56 -15.78 15.11
CA LYS A 378 -23.55 -16.82 15.38
C LYS A 378 -22.94 -18.04 16.06
N GLU A 379 -21.75 -18.47 15.62
CA GLU A 379 -21.01 -19.55 16.29
C GLU A 379 -20.64 -19.17 17.74
N LEU A 380 -20.24 -17.92 18.00
CA LEU A 380 -19.94 -17.42 19.34
C LEU A 380 -21.18 -17.37 20.21
N GLU A 381 -22.33 -16.92 19.71
CA GLU A 381 -23.62 -16.91 20.40
C GLU A 381 -24.05 -18.33 20.78
N GLU A 382 -23.93 -19.29 19.85
CA GLU A 382 -24.24 -20.71 20.08
C GLU A 382 -23.29 -21.33 21.12
N ALA A 383 -22.01 -20.98 21.08
CA ALA A 383 -20.99 -21.44 22.04
C ALA A 383 -21.04 -20.70 23.38
N LYS A 384 -21.85 -19.65 23.52
CA LYS A 384 -21.88 -18.73 24.67
C LYS A 384 -20.49 -18.12 24.99
N SER A 385 -19.72 -17.84 23.94
CA SER A 385 -18.42 -17.19 24.01
C SER A 385 -18.55 -15.74 23.57
N THR A 386 -17.76 -14.87 24.17
CA THR A 386 -17.70 -13.44 23.83
C THR A 386 -16.40 -13.05 23.13
N VAL A 387 -15.46 -14.00 22.90
CA VAL A 387 -14.15 -13.73 22.33
C VAL A 387 -14.01 -14.46 21.00
N LEU A 388 -13.81 -13.72 19.91
CA LEU A 388 -13.45 -14.24 18.60
C LEU A 388 -11.98 -14.62 18.59
N SER A 389 -11.64 -15.83 18.12
CA SER A 389 -10.24 -16.27 18.03
C SER A 389 -9.44 -15.38 17.07
N GLY A 390 -8.17 -15.15 17.41
CA GLY A 390 -7.25 -14.36 16.59
C GLY A 390 -7.03 -14.97 15.22
N GLU A 391 -7.05 -16.29 15.07
CA GLU A 391 -6.99 -17.00 13.78
C GLU A 391 -8.13 -16.60 12.84
N LYS A 392 -9.38 -16.58 13.36
CA LYS A 392 -10.56 -16.17 12.58
C LYS A 392 -10.53 -14.69 12.21
N ALA A 393 -10.11 -13.83 13.13
CA ALA A 393 -9.93 -12.41 12.88
C ALA A 393 -8.80 -12.16 11.86
N PHE A 394 -7.68 -12.90 11.96
CA PHE A 394 -6.59 -12.84 10.99
C PHE A 394 -7.03 -13.31 9.60
N LYS A 395 -7.84 -14.36 9.50
CA LYS A 395 -8.38 -14.83 8.23
C LYS A 395 -9.28 -13.79 7.56
N LEU A 396 -10.10 -13.06 8.33
CA LEU A 396 -10.88 -11.93 7.83
C LEU A 396 -9.94 -10.83 7.29
N TYR A 397 -8.88 -10.51 8.00
CA TYR A 397 -7.91 -9.48 7.63
C TYR A 397 -7.09 -9.85 6.39
N ASP A 398 -6.41 -11.02 6.42
CA ASP A 398 -5.44 -11.42 5.40
C ASP A 398 -6.10 -11.93 4.10
N THR A 399 -7.13 -12.77 4.23
CA THR A 399 -7.75 -13.43 3.08
C THR A 399 -8.86 -12.61 2.45
N TYR A 400 -9.65 -11.94 3.29
CA TYR A 400 -10.84 -11.21 2.82
C TYR A 400 -10.66 -9.69 2.82
N GLY A 401 -9.49 -9.19 3.27
CA GLY A 401 -9.20 -7.76 3.31
C GLY A 401 -10.13 -6.95 4.24
N PHE A 402 -10.73 -7.63 5.23
CA PHE A 402 -11.63 -7.02 6.20
C PHE A 402 -10.82 -6.54 7.42
N PRO A 403 -10.71 -5.22 7.67
CA PRO A 403 -9.84 -4.68 8.71
C PRO A 403 -10.14 -5.23 10.10
N LEU A 404 -9.10 -5.43 10.92
CA LEU A 404 -9.26 -5.91 12.30
C LEU A 404 -10.13 -4.95 13.12
N GLU A 405 -9.85 -3.66 13.04
CA GLU A 405 -10.56 -2.64 13.80
C GLU A 405 -12.04 -2.56 13.43
N LEU A 406 -12.39 -2.86 12.17
CA LEU A 406 -13.77 -2.96 11.74
C LEU A 406 -14.44 -4.21 12.32
N THR A 407 -13.69 -5.31 12.44
CA THR A 407 -14.15 -6.54 13.11
C THR A 407 -14.41 -6.26 14.58
N GLU A 408 -13.51 -5.54 15.24
CA GLU A 408 -13.62 -5.14 16.65
C GLU A 408 -14.84 -4.24 16.90
N GLU A 409 -15.01 -3.19 16.10
CA GLU A 409 -16.14 -2.25 16.21
C GLU A 409 -17.50 -2.99 16.11
N ILE A 410 -17.60 -3.96 15.18
CA ILE A 410 -18.83 -4.74 15.01
C ILE A 410 -19.06 -5.72 16.17
N LEU A 411 -17.99 -6.29 16.70
CA LEU A 411 -18.06 -7.19 17.85
C LEU A 411 -18.40 -6.44 19.13
N GLU A 412 -17.83 -5.24 19.35
CA GLU A 412 -18.14 -4.37 20.50
C GLU A 412 -19.62 -3.96 20.53
N GLU A 413 -20.23 -3.65 19.38
CA GLU A 413 -21.66 -3.38 19.26
C GLU A 413 -22.53 -4.52 19.82
N LYS A 414 -21.96 -5.74 19.91
CA LYS A 414 -22.62 -6.95 20.41
C LYS A 414 -22.07 -7.43 21.77
N GLY A 415 -21.19 -6.65 22.39
CA GLY A 415 -20.53 -7.01 23.66
C GLY A 415 -19.51 -8.14 23.53
N MET A 416 -18.91 -8.28 22.36
CA MET A 416 -17.87 -9.29 22.04
C MET A 416 -16.51 -8.62 21.78
N THR A 417 -15.42 -9.40 21.83
CA THR A 417 -14.04 -8.94 21.63
C THR A 417 -13.25 -9.89 20.75
N VAL A 418 -12.01 -9.52 20.39
CA VAL A 418 -11.06 -10.35 19.61
C VAL A 418 -9.90 -10.80 20.51
N ASP A 419 -9.34 -11.98 20.29
CA ASP A 419 -8.05 -12.42 20.87
C ASP A 419 -6.89 -11.77 20.11
N HIS A 420 -6.40 -10.63 20.65
CA HIS A 420 -5.29 -9.86 20.07
C HIS A 420 -3.95 -10.59 20.10
N GLU A 421 -3.70 -11.40 21.14
CA GLU A 421 -2.42 -12.12 21.27
C GLU A 421 -2.30 -13.20 20.20
N GLU A 422 -3.39 -13.92 19.94
CA GLU A 422 -3.43 -14.92 18.90
C GLU A 422 -3.36 -14.26 17.50
N PHE A 423 -4.09 -13.15 17.27
CA PHE A 423 -4.00 -12.39 16.02
C PHE A 423 -2.57 -11.92 15.73
N LYS A 424 -1.87 -11.41 16.74
CA LYS A 424 -0.49 -10.93 16.61
C LYS A 424 0.47 -12.05 16.22
N LYS A 425 0.30 -13.25 16.79
CA LYS A 425 1.09 -14.43 16.41
C LYS A 425 0.90 -14.80 14.94
N GLU A 426 -0.33 -14.79 14.46
CA GLU A 426 -0.63 -15.08 13.03
C GLU A 426 -0.02 -14.02 12.09
N MET A 427 -0.06 -12.75 12.48
CA MET A 427 0.59 -11.65 11.75
C MET A 427 2.11 -11.80 11.69
N GLU A 428 2.75 -12.21 12.80
CA GLU A 428 4.19 -12.45 12.84
C GLU A 428 4.58 -13.65 11.97
N ALA A 429 3.80 -14.72 12.03
CA ALA A 429 4.01 -15.92 11.19
C ALA A 429 3.88 -15.60 9.69
N GLN A 430 2.95 -14.71 9.30
CA GLN A 430 2.84 -14.23 7.92
C GLN A 430 4.07 -13.41 7.51
N ARG A 431 4.52 -12.49 8.37
CA ARG A 431 5.72 -11.67 8.12
C ARG A 431 6.98 -12.51 7.95
N GLU A 432 7.13 -13.56 8.74
CA GLU A 432 8.24 -14.52 8.61
C GLU A 432 8.16 -15.28 7.28
N ARG A 433 6.98 -15.78 6.91
CA ARG A 433 6.76 -16.42 5.60
C ARG A 433 7.09 -15.49 4.44
N ALA A 434 6.69 -14.21 4.52
CA ALA A 434 6.99 -13.21 3.51
C ALA A 434 8.48 -12.84 3.45
N ARG A 435 9.20 -12.84 4.59
CA ARG A 435 10.65 -12.64 4.66
C ARG A 435 11.41 -13.83 4.06
N SER A 436 11.05 -15.06 4.43
CA SER A 436 11.69 -16.27 3.90
C SER A 436 11.45 -16.48 2.40
N ALA A 437 10.30 -16.05 1.88
CA ALA A 437 10.02 -16.09 0.44
C ALA A 437 10.81 -15.07 -0.39
N ARG A 438 11.35 -14.01 0.25
CA ARG A 438 12.18 -12.99 -0.42
C ARG A 438 13.67 -13.36 -0.58
N GLY A 439 14.10 -14.50 -0.03
CA GLY A 439 15.51 -14.90 0.00
C GLY A 439 16.31 -14.04 0.98
N GLU A 440 17.19 -14.64 1.75
CA GLU A 440 18.09 -13.95 2.68
C GLU A 440 18.95 -12.93 1.93
N THR A 441 18.59 -11.66 1.98
CA THR A 441 19.60 -10.60 1.90
C THR A 441 20.26 -10.59 3.29
N SER A 442 21.39 -11.29 3.39
CA SER A 442 22.25 -11.36 4.55
C SER A 442 22.63 -9.95 5.03
N TYR A 443 21.92 -9.43 6.03
CA TYR A 443 22.25 -8.20 6.73
C TYR A 443 22.82 -8.47 8.14
N MET A 444 22.96 -9.72 8.53
CA MET A 444 23.58 -10.14 9.78
C MET A 444 24.98 -10.71 9.50
N GLY A 445 25.99 -9.85 9.59
CA GLY A 445 27.40 -10.19 9.41
C GLY A 445 28.26 -9.02 8.90
N ALA A 446 27.63 -7.86 8.63
CA ALA A 446 28.31 -6.69 8.07
C ALA A 446 29.30 -6.00 9.06
N ASP A 447 29.16 -6.16 10.36
CA ASP A 447 29.96 -5.43 11.35
C ASP A 447 31.33 -6.07 11.65
N GLU A 448 31.56 -7.31 11.30
CA GLU A 448 32.83 -8.01 11.61
C GLU A 448 33.86 -7.95 10.47
N ASN A 449 33.45 -7.62 9.23
CA ASN A 449 34.37 -7.57 8.10
C ASN A 449 35.39 -6.42 8.28
N PRO A 450 36.71 -6.68 8.16
CA PRO A 450 37.77 -5.67 8.30
C PRO A 450 37.57 -4.42 7.44
N ILE A 451 36.96 -4.57 6.27
CA ILE A 451 36.71 -3.46 5.35
C ILE A 451 35.77 -2.39 5.91
N ASN A 452 34.94 -2.74 6.90
CA ASN A 452 34.05 -1.80 7.61
C ASN A 452 34.77 -1.06 8.73
N LYS A 453 35.96 -1.51 9.11
CA LYS A 453 36.81 -0.90 10.16
C LYS A 453 37.89 0.04 9.58
N VAL A 454 37.79 0.39 8.29
CA VAL A 454 38.69 1.35 7.65
C VAL A 454 38.59 2.71 8.34
N LYS A 455 39.76 3.33 8.65
CA LYS A 455 39.84 4.61 9.32
C LYS A 455 39.12 5.72 8.59
N ALA A 456 38.55 6.66 9.34
CA ALA A 456 37.73 7.75 8.79
C ALA A 456 38.53 8.71 7.88
N ASP A 457 39.85 8.81 8.10
CA ASP A 457 40.77 9.67 7.34
C ASP A 457 41.14 9.13 5.96
N VAL A 458 40.79 7.89 5.63
CA VAL A 458 40.95 7.34 4.27
C VAL A 458 39.89 7.94 3.36
N GLU A 459 40.27 8.71 2.39
CA GLU A 459 39.39 9.27 1.38
C GLU A 459 39.62 8.65 -0.01
N THR A 460 38.59 8.54 -0.82
CA THR A 460 38.66 8.12 -2.22
C THR A 460 37.97 9.18 -3.07
N GLU A 461 38.69 9.80 -3.98
CA GLU A 461 38.15 10.73 -4.96
C GLU A 461 37.52 9.94 -6.12
N PHE A 462 36.25 10.18 -6.41
CA PHE A 462 35.58 9.57 -7.57
C PHE A 462 35.83 10.41 -8.84
N THR A 463 36.53 9.84 -9.81
CA THR A 463 36.88 10.49 -11.09
C THR A 463 36.03 9.99 -12.27
N GLY A 464 35.13 9.05 -12.02
CA GLY A 464 34.38 8.30 -13.02
C GLY A 464 33.23 9.03 -13.72
N TYR A 465 33.00 10.31 -13.42
CA TYR A 465 32.05 11.11 -14.18
C TYR A 465 32.60 11.54 -15.53
N THR A 466 33.93 11.68 -15.64
CA THR A 466 34.61 12.19 -16.85
C THR A 466 35.50 11.16 -17.54
N SER A 467 35.90 10.11 -16.81
CA SER A 467 36.78 9.08 -17.36
C SER A 467 36.39 7.69 -16.88
N THR A 468 36.59 6.69 -17.69
CA THR A 468 36.53 5.25 -17.39
C THR A 468 37.90 4.62 -17.11
N GLU A 469 38.94 5.42 -17.15
CA GLU A 469 40.32 5.02 -16.84
C GLU A 469 40.96 6.05 -15.92
N GLY A 470 41.79 5.58 -15.01
CA GLY A 470 42.52 6.46 -14.09
C GLY A 470 43.68 5.77 -13.42
N VAL A 471 44.52 6.56 -12.75
CA VAL A 471 45.61 6.07 -11.92
C VAL A 471 45.28 6.42 -10.48
N GLY A 472 45.46 5.45 -9.60
CA GLY A 472 45.23 5.62 -8.16
C GLY A 472 46.30 4.87 -7.36
N LYS A 473 46.50 5.31 -6.10
CA LYS A 473 47.37 4.63 -5.16
C LYS A 473 46.56 3.70 -4.27
N VAL A 474 46.95 2.46 -4.12
CA VAL A 474 46.36 1.53 -3.18
C VAL A 474 46.59 2.01 -1.75
N VAL A 475 45.52 2.27 -1.02
CA VAL A 475 45.57 2.77 0.37
C VAL A 475 45.14 1.74 1.40
N VAL A 476 44.34 0.74 1.00
CA VAL A 476 43.95 -0.37 1.84
C VAL A 476 43.81 -1.64 1.01
N LEU A 477 44.35 -2.75 1.53
CA LEU A 477 44.09 -4.11 1.07
C LEU A 477 43.52 -4.93 2.23
N ALA A 478 42.51 -5.75 1.96
CA ALA A 478 41.92 -6.64 2.95
C ALA A 478 41.41 -7.92 2.31
N THR A 479 41.33 -8.97 3.12
CA THR A 479 40.52 -10.17 2.85
C THR A 479 39.26 -10.14 3.76
N ASP A 480 38.45 -11.17 3.72
CA ASP A 480 37.31 -11.31 4.64
C ASP A 480 37.76 -11.41 6.12
N GLU A 481 39.02 -11.80 6.39
CA GLU A 481 39.51 -12.07 7.72
C GLU A 481 40.36 -10.92 8.32
N ALA A 482 41.19 -10.26 7.48
CA ALA A 482 42.15 -9.26 7.95
C ALA A 482 42.56 -8.25 6.89
N PHE A 483 43.14 -7.11 7.35
CA PHE A 483 43.97 -6.25 6.51
C PHE A 483 45.27 -6.96 6.12
N VAL A 484 45.70 -6.82 4.87
CA VAL A 484 46.88 -7.44 4.34
C VAL A 484 47.77 -6.43 3.61
N ASP A 485 49.06 -6.71 3.50
CA ASP A 485 50.00 -5.86 2.76
C ASP A 485 50.06 -6.23 1.27
N GLU A 486 49.65 -7.42 0.90
CA GLU A 486 49.68 -7.95 -0.45
C GLU A 486 48.53 -8.92 -0.71
N LEU A 487 47.95 -8.83 -1.91
CA LEU A 487 47.03 -9.84 -2.47
C LEU A 487 47.71 -10.55 -3.61
N THR A 488 47.76 -11.88 -3.63
CA THR A 488 48.41 -12.70 -4.63
C THR A 488 47.44 -13.43 -5.56
N GLU A 489 47.94 -13.96 -6.65
CA GLU A 489 47.15 -14.70 -7.64
C GLU A 489 46.18 -15.71 -7.04
N GLY A 490 44.92 -15.68 -7.48
CA GLY A 490 43.82 -16.49 -6.95
C GLY A 490 43.14 -15.93 -5.70
N ASN A 491 43.73 -14.94 -5.01
CA ASN A 491 43.10 -14.34 -3.83
C ASN A 491 41.91 -13.50 -4.26
N LYS A 492 40.81 -13.64 -3.48
CA LYS A 492 39.70 -12.67 -3.44
C LYS A 492 39.93 -11.72 -2.27
N GLY A 493 39.58 -10.48 -2.44
CA GLY A 493 39.73 -9.46 -1.40
C GLY A 493 39.18 -8.12 -1.80
N TYR A 494 39.59 -7.11 -1.06
CA TYR A 494 39.12 -5.75 -1.14
C TYR A 494 40.28 -4.79 -1.39
N ILE A 495 40.10 -3.88 -2.33
CA ILE A 495 41.06 -2.82 -2.64
C ILE A 495 40.39 -1.45 -2.50
N LEU A 496 40.99 -0.55 -1.73
CA LEU A 496 40.66 0.86 -1.75
C LEU A 496 41.84 1.63 -2.34
N THR A 497 41.50 2.63 -3.17
CA THR A 497 42.47 3.56 -3.76
C THR A 497 42.09 5.01 -3.40
N ASP A 498 43.10 5.89 -3.39
CA ASP A 498 42.91 7.33 -3.16
C ASP A 498 42.05 8.00 -4.25
N LYS A 499 42.11 7.48 -5.49
CA LYS A 499 41.31 7.90 -6.65
C LYS A 499 40.77 6.70 -7.39
N THR A 500 39.53 6.80 -7.87
CA THR A 500 38.93 5.73 -8.66
C THR A 500 37.94 6.23 -9.70
N PRO A 501 37.95 5.68 -10.94
CA PRO A 501 36.89 5.87 -11.92
C PRO A 501 35.70 4.89 -11.72
N PHE A 502 35.80 3.94 -10.79
CA PHE A 502 34.76 2.95 -10.54
C PHE A 502 33.61 3.53 -9.71
N TYR A 503 32.40 3.49 -10.26
CA TYR A 503 31.18 3.87 -9.55
C TYR A 503 30.79 2.79 -8.53
N ALA A 504 30.62 3.19 -7.27
CA ALA A 504 30.12 2.30 -6.23
C ALA A 504 28.59 2.22 -6.27
N GLU A 505 28.04 1.02 -6.06
CA GLU A 505 26.60 0.77 -6.00
C GLU A 505 25.90 1.75 -5.07
N MET A 506 24.98 2.56 -5.60
CA MET A 506 24.23 3.57 -4.88
C MET A 506 23.03 4.06 -5.71
N GLY A 507 21.93 4.48 -5.03
CA GLY A 507 20.77 5.09 -5.71
C GLY A 507 20.07 4.17 -6.73
N GLY A 508 20.16 2.85 -6.53
CA GLY A 508 19.58 1.86 -7.45
C GLY A 508 20.45 1.53 -8.66
N GLN A 509 21.55 2.24 -8.90
CA GLN A 509 22.53 1.90 -9.93
C GLN A 509 23.55 0.89 -9.38
N ILE A 510 23.79 -0.21 -10.13
CA ILE A 510 24.81 -1.22 -9.80
C ILE A 510 26.24 -0.65 -9.85
N GLY A 511 27.12 -1.25 -9.05
CA GLY A 511 28.55 -0.94 -9.06
C GLY A 511 29.25 -1.37 -10.36
N ASP A 512 30.35 -0.71 -10.69
CA ASP A 512 31.14 -1.04 -11.86
C ASP A 512 31.99 -2.29 -11.70
N THR A 513 32.35 -2.85 -12.83
CA THR A 513 33.32 -3.93 -12.98
C THR A 513 34.47 -3.49 -13.90
N GLY A 514 35.62 -4.18 -13.86
CA GLY A 514 36.76 -3.87 -14.71
C GLY A 514 38.06 -4.47 -14.21
N MET A 515 39.18 -3.80 -14.48
CA MET A 515 40.49 -4.29 -14.14
C MET A 515 41.29 -3.27 -13.34
N ILE A 516 42.01 -3.75 -12.34
CA ILE A 516 43.10 -3.03 -11.66
C ILE A 516 44.41 -3.67 -12.09
N THR A 517 45.31 -2.84 -12.63
CA THR A 517 46.63 -3.28 -13.14
C THR A 517 47.73 -2.60 -12.34
N ALA A 518 48.53 -3.40 -11.66
CA ALA A 518 49.73 -3.01 -10.96
C ALA A 518 50.99 -3.36 -11.79
N ALA A 519 52.17 -2.94 -11.34
CA ALA A 519 53.43 -3.26 -12.01
C ALA A 519 53.67 -4.78 -12.14
N ASN A 520 53.27 -5.57 -11.11
CA ASN A 520 53.57 -7.01 -11.02
C ASN A 520 52.30 -7.89 -10.95
N GLY A 521 51.10 -7.34 -11.22
CA GLY A 521 49.89 -8.13 -11.14
C GLY A 521 48.65 -7.44 -11.68
N THR A 522 47.62 -8.26 -11.90
CA THR A 522 46.30 -7.76 -12.34
C THR A 522 45.19 -8.34 -11.48
N ALA A 523 44.19 -7.54 -11.16
CA ALA A 523 43.01 -8.00 -10.49
C ALA A 523 41.73 -7.63 -11.25
N TYR A 524 40.80 -8.55 -11.32
CA TYR A 524 39.47 -8.30 -11.87
C TYR A 524 38.57 -7.78 -10.78
N VAL A 525 37.99 -6.61 -10.99
CA VAL A 525 36.95 -6.01 -10.12
C VAL A 525 35.61 -6.57 -10.54
N TYR A 526 35.03 -7.45 -9.75
CA TYR A 526 33.73 -8.05 -10.05
C TYR A 526 32.56 -7.26 -9.47
N ASN A 527 32.80 -6.35 -8.52
CA ASN A 527 31.84 -5.39 -8.02
C ASN A 527 32.52 -4.20 -7.34
N THR A 528 31.80 -3.08 -7.23
CA THR A 528 32.24 -1.88 -6.49
C THR A 528 31.10 -1.41 -5.60
N LYS A 529 31.35 -1.32 -4.28
CA LYS A 529 30.33 -0.91 -3.27
C LYS A 529 30.90 0.12 -2.32
N LYS A 530 30.02 0.76 -1.55
CA LYS A 530 30.42 1.54 -0.38
C LYS A 530 30.40 0.67 0.88
N ASN A 531 31.42 0.81 1.72
CA ASN A 531 31.38 0.23 3.06
C ASN A 531 30.47 1.04 4.02
N VAL A 532 30.31 0.58 5.26
CA VAL A 532 29.50 1.27 6.29
C VAL A 532 29.98 2.71 6.52
N GLY A 533 31.28 2.99 6.37
CA GLY A 533 31.87 4.34 6.46
C GLY A 533 31.75 5.20 5.19
N GLY A 534 31.00 4.72 4.17
CA GLY A 534 30.78 5.45 2.90
C GLY A 534 31.96 5.45 1.93
N LYS A 535 33.01 4.64 2.20
CA LYS A 535 34.23 4.56 1.36
C LYS A 535 34.02 3.62 0.18
N THR A 536 34.55 3.97 -0.99
CA THR A 536 34.47 3.15 -2.20
C THR A 536 35.41 1.94 -2.11
N VAL A 537 34.85 0.74 -2.22
CA VAL A 537 35.55 -0.54 -2.12
C VAL A 537 35.44 -1.31 -3.42
N HIS A 538 36.58 -1.71 -3.99
CA HIS A 538 36.65 -2.62 -5.13
C HIS A 538 36.70 -4.06 -4.60
N TYR A 539 35.74 -4.87 -4.96
CA TYR A 539 35.69 -6.30 -4.72
C TYR A 539 36.43 -7.01 -5.83
N VAL A 540 37.59 -7.62 -5.50
CA VAL A 540 38.51 -8.09 -6.51
C VAL A 540 38.84 -9.56 -6.42
N GLU A 541 39.30 -10.13 -7.53
CA GLU A 541 40.00 -11.40 -7.64
C GLU A 541 41.31 -11.19 -8.40
N VAL A 542 42.46 -11.45 -7.78
CA VAL A 542 43.78 -11.32 -8.42
C VAL A 542 43.90 -12.38 -9.49
N LYS A 543 44.11 -11.98 -10.73
CA LYS A 543 44.17 -12.87 -11.89
C LYS A 543 45.59 -13.28 -12.25
N THR A 544 46.59 -12.40 -12.03
CA THR A 544 47.99 -12.69 -12.24
C THR A 544 48.84 -11.92 -11.25
N GLY A 545 49.95 -12.52 -10.79
CA GLY A 545 50.93 -11.88 -9.95
C GLY A 545 50.44 -11.42 -8.56
N SER A 546 50.79 -10.19 -8.20
CA SER A 546 50.39 -9.62 -6.91
C SER A 546 50.17 -8.13 -6.96
N ILE A 547 49.35 -7.63 -6.01
CA ILE A 547 49.08 -6.20 -5.75
C ILE A 547 49.45 -5.86 -4.31
N LYS A 548 50.25 -4.79 -4.11
CA LYS A 548 50.75 -4.38 -2.80
C LYS A 548 50.13 -3.10 -2.30
N ASN A 549 50.05 -2.96 -0.99
CA ASN A 549 49.64 -1.72 -0.36
C ASN A 549 50.63 -0.60 -0.65
N GLY A 550 50.12 0.60 -0.93
CA GLY A 550 50.96 1.76 -1.31
C GLY A 550 51.40 1.79 -2.76
N GLU A 551 51.08 0.77 -3.57
CA GLU A 551 51.44 0.70 -5.01
C GLU A 551 50.54 1.59 -5.85
N GLU A 552 51.10 2.18 -6.92
CA GLU A 552 50.33 2.88 -7.95
C GLU A 552 49.74 1.87 -8.93
N VAL A 553 48.44 1.99 -9.20
CA VAL A 553 47.71 1.07 -10.07
C VAL A 553 46.91 1.82 -11.11
N THR A 554 46.79 1.22 -12.29
CA THR A 554 45.88 1.68 -13.34
C THR A 554 44.52 1.00 -13.13
N LEU A 555 43.47 1.81 -13.06
CA LEU A 555 42.10 1.39 -12.89
C LEU A 555 41.35 1.56 -14.23
N THR A 556 40.79 0.49 -14.74
CA THR A 556 40.09 0.48 -16.03
C THR A 556 38.71 -0.13 -15.87
N VAL A 557 37.68 0.69 -16.00
CA VAL A 557 36.26 0.27 -15.94
C VAL A 557 35.84 -0.43 -17.22
N ASP A 558 35.00 -1.44 -17.15
CA ASP A 558 34.34 -2.04 -18.33
C ASP A 558 33.45 -1.00 -19.02
N LYS A 559 34.00 -0.42 -20.11
CA LYS A 559 33.33 0.67 -20.84
C LYS A 559 32.00 0.25 -21.45
N VAL A 560 31.89 -1.01 -21.92
CA VAL A 560 30.66 -1.49 -22.57
C VAL A 560 29.54 -1.63 -21.55
N ARG A 561 29.87 -2.21 -20.40
CA ARG A 561 28.94 -2.37 -19.29
C ARG A 561 28.51 -1.00 -18.70
N ARG A 562 29.47 -0.10 -18.44
CA ARG A 562 29.21 1.26 -17.95
C ARG A 562 28.32 2.03 -18.92
N SER A 563 28.59 1.98 -20.23
CA SER A 563 27.78 2.66 -21.24
C SER A 563 26.33 2.17 -21.22
N SER A 564 26.11 0.84 -21.08
CA SER A 564 24.75 0.28 -20.98
C SER A 564 24.03 0.74 -19.71
N VAL A 565 24.75 0.78 -18.58
CA VAL A 565 24.19 1.31 -17.31
C VAL A 565 23.82 2.79 -17.43
N CYS A 566 24.70 3.62 -18.02
CA CYS A 566 24.41 5.05 -18.24
C CYS A 566 23.17 5.27 -19.11
N LYS A 567 22.96 4.46 -20.16
CA LYS A 567 21.77 4.50 -21.02
C LYS A 567 20.50 4.18 -20.23
N ASN A 568 20.53 3.09 -19.47
CA ASN A 568 19.41 2.68 -18.65
C ASN A 568 19.10 3.71 -17.56
N HIS A 569 20.12 4.31 -16.93
CA HIS A 569 19.93 5.32 -15.89
C HIS A 569 19.31 6.61 -16.44
N THR A 570 19.84 7.12 -17.55
CA THR A 570 19.27 8.32 -18.17
C THR A 570 17.86 8.06 -18.68
N ALA A 571 17.59 6.88 -19.24
CA ALA A 571 16.25 6.47 -19.64
C ALA A 571 15.26 6.36 -18.45
N THR A 572 15.75 6.04 -17.25
CA THR A 572 14.92 6.02 -16.04
C THR A 572 14.41 7.43 -15.70
N HIS A 573 15.24 8.45 -15.78
CA HIS A 573 14.84 9.85 -15.58
C HIS A 573 13.83 10.30 -16.65
N MET A 574 14.07 9.96 -17.90
CA MET A 574 13.14 10.27 -18.99
C MET A 574 11.79 9.54 -18.81
N LEU A 575 11.82 8.28 -18.37
CA LEU A 575 10.62 7.51 -18.04
C LEU A 575 9.81 8.18 -16.92
N GLN A 576 10.46 8.65 -15.85
CA GLN A 576 9.78 9.36 -14.77
C GLN A 576 9.10 10.63 -15.26
N ALA A 577 9.77 11.42 -16.11
CA ALA A 577 9.20 12.62 -16.71
C ALA A 577 8.00 12.29 -17.60
N ALA A 578 8.12 11.28 -18.47
CA ALA A 578 7.04 10.83 -19.34
C ALA A 578 5.83 10.30 -18.57
N LEU A 579 6.05 9.55 -17.49
CA LEU A 579 4.98 9.07 -16.62
C LEU A 579 4.23 10.23 -15.95
N LYS A 580 4.94 11.25 -15.47
CA LYS A 580 4.30 12.45 -14.90
C LYS A 580 3.44 13.19 -15.92
N GLU A 581 3.89 13.29 -17.16
CA GLU A 581 3.17 13.98 -18.24
C GLU A 581 1.94 13.18 -18.70
N VAL A 582 2.07 11.88 -18.90
CA VAL A 582 1.00 11.03 -19.47
C VAL A 582 -0.01 10.58 -18.42
N VAL A 583 0.47 10.20 -17.22
CA VAL A 583 -0.35 9.57 -16.16
C VAL A 583 -0.77 10.58 -15.10
N GLY A 584 0.09 11.57 -14.80
CA GLY A 584 -0.22 12.68 -13.89
C GLY A 584 0.88 13.01 -12.89
N SER A 585 0.80 14.21 -12.31
CA SER A 585 1.79 14.77 -11.38
C SER A 585 1.97 13.97 -10.08
N HIS A 586 1.03 13.09 -9.72
CA HIS A 586 1.09 12.20 -8.56
C HIS A 586 2.10 11.05 -8.69
N VAL A 587 2.70 10.89 -9.88
CA VAL A 587 3.75 9.88 -10.10
C VAL A 587 5.03 10.32 -9.39
N HIS A 588 5.43 9.53 -8.39
CA HIS A 588 6.70 9.68 -7.68
C HIS A 588 7.44 8.35 -7.66
N GLN A 589 8.77 8.41 -7.66
CA GLN A 589 9.60 7.22 -7.53
C GLN A 589 9.38 6.59 -6.15
N ALA A 590 9.05 5.29 -6.14
CA ALA A 590 9.00 4.45 -4.95
C ALA A 590 10.21 3.51 -4.84
N GLY A 591 10.90 3.27 -5.96
CA GLY A 591 12.12 2.49 -6.04
C GLY A 591 12.70 2.50 -7.44
N SER A 592 14.00 2.22 -7.55
CA SER A 592 14.69 2.13 -8.82
C SER A 592 15.77 1.05 -8.79
N PHE A 593 15.99 0.40 -9.92
CA PHE A 593 17.12 -0.51 -10.11
C PHE A 593 17.59 -0.40 -11.57
N VAL A 594 18.88 -0.16 -11.73
CA VAL A 594 19.50 0.07 -13.04
C VAL A 594 20.74 -0.82 -13.15
N ASP A 595 20.71 -1.73 -14.11
CA ASP A 595 21.85 -2.57 -14.48
C ASP A 595 22.24 -2.39 -15.97
N ASN A 596 23.14 -3.24 -16.46
CA ASN A 596 23.59 -3.19 -17.85
C ASN A 596 22.62 -3.82 -18.85
N GLU A 597 21.62 -4.54 -18.40
CA GLU A 597 20.65 -5.24 -19.25
C GLU A 597 19.31 -4.51 -19.30
N ARG A 598 18.85 -4.00 -18.15
CA ARG A 598 17.53 -3.38 -18.00
C ARG A 598 17.51 -2.26 -16.97
N LEU A 599 16.42 -1.53 -16.98
CA LEU A 599 16.01 -0.66 -15.88
C LEU A 599 14.71 -1.17 -15.27
N ARG A 600 14.53 -0.93 -13.98
CA ARG A 600 13.30 -1.15 -13.25
C ARG A 600 12.94 0.12 -12.50
N PHE A 601 11.72 0.58 -12.67
CA PHE A 601 11.20 1.77 -12.04
C PHE A 601 9.89 1.47 -11.33
N ASP A 602 9.91 1.62 -10.01
CA ASP A 602 8.74 1.47 -9.15
C ASP A 602 8.19 2.87 -8.83
N PHE A 603 6.91 3.10 -9.08
CA PHE A 603 6.30 4.41 -8.98
C PHE A 603 4.91 4.37 -8.36
N THR A 604 4.51 5.49 -7.77
CA THR A 604 3.19 5.62 -7.15
C THR A 604 2.12 5.76 -8.23
N HIS A 605 1.20 4.79 -8.30
CA HIS A 605 0.00 4.86 -9.13
C HIS A 605 -1.04 3.86 -8.63
N PHE A 606 -2.31 4.25 -8.65
CA PHE A 606 -3.41 3.56 -7.96
C PHE A 606 -4.05 2.41 -8.75
N GLN A 607 -3.80 2.31 -10.07
CA GLN A 607 -4.37 1.30 -10.97
C GLN A 607 -3.33 0.74 -11.94
N ALA A 608 -3.66 -0.34 -12.67
CA ALA A 608 -2.86 -0.79 -13.79
C ALA A 608 -2.92 0.25 -14.92
N MET A 609 -1.78 0.51 -15.55
CA MET A 609 -1.75 1.33 -16.75
C MET A 609 -2.44 0.62 -17.90
N THR A 610 -3.17 1.38 -18.70
CA THR A 610 -3.75 0.86 -19.94
C THR A 610 -2.66 0.65 -21.01
N ALA A 611 -2.92 -0.23 -21.96
CA ALA A 611 -2.00 -0.44 -23.08
C ALA A 611 -1.72 0.86 -23.85
N GLU A 612 -2.71 1.76 -23.94
CA GLU A 612 -2.58 3.05 -24.60
C GLU A 612 -1.68 4.02 -23.80
N GLU A 613 -1.81 4.05 -22.47
CA GLU A 613 -0.94 4.86 -21.61
C GLU A 613 0.52 4.37 -21.68
N ILE A 614 0.73 3.04 -21.60
CA ILE A 614 2.06 2.45 -21.76
C ILE A 614 2.67 2.83 -23.10
N GLN A 615 1.91 2.72 -24.19
CA GLN A 615 2.38 3.08 -25.52
C GLN A 615 2.72 4.57 -25.62
N LYS A 616 1.88 5.47 -25.08
CA LYS A 616 2.13 6.92 -25.06
C LYS A 616 3.41 7.27 -24.30
N VAL A 617 3.64 6.63 -23.14
CA VAL A 617 4.86 6.83 -22.35
C VAL A 617 6.09 6.37 -23.15
N GLU A 618 6.03 5.19 -23.77
CA GLU A 618 7.12 4.64 -24.60
C GLU A 618 7.40 5.54 -25.80
N ASP A 619 6.38 5.97 -26.51
CA ASP A 619 6.50 6.87 -27.66
C ASP A 619 7.12 8.20 -27.24
N LEU A 620 6.63 8.82 -26.17
CA LEU A 620 7.16 10.08 -25.67
C LEU A 620 8.64 9.99 -25.28
N VAL A 621 9.05 8.92 -24.59
CA VAL A 621 10.46 8.70 -24.26
C VAL A 621 11.30 8.57 -25.52
N ASN A 622 10.85 7.79 -26.51
CA ASN A 622 11.59 7.61 -27.77
C ASN A 622 11.65 8.91 -28.59
N ASP A 623 10.58 9.69 -28.64
CA ASP A 623 10.56 11.00 -29.30
C ASP A 623 11.60 11.93 -28.68
N LYS A 624 11.67 11.98 -27.33
CA LYS A 624 12.68 12.76 -26.61
C LYS A 624 14.11 12.26 -26.80
N ILE A 625 14.33 10.97 -26.97
CA ILE A 625 15.62 10.39 -27.36
C ILE A 625 16.04 10.89 -28.73
N MET A 626 15.12 10.94 -29.69
CA MET A 626 15.37 11.39 -31.08
C MET A 626 15.64 12.89 -31.20
N GLU A 627 15.27 13.70 -30.21
CA GLU A 627 15.66 15.14 -30.14
C GLU A 627 17.17 15.33 -29.94
N VAL A 628 17.90 14.30 -29.50
CA VAL A 628 19.38 14.32 -29.33
C VAL A 628 19.84 15.44 -28.39
N ALA A 629 19.06 15.73 -27.34
CA ALA A 629 19.39 16.78 -26.39
C ALA A 629 20.62 16.43 -25.52
N THR A 630 21.39 17.44 -25.15
CA THR A 630 22.56 17.28 -24.27
C THR A 630 22.11 16.96 -22.84
N VAL A 631 22.84 16.08 -22.17
CA VAL A 631 22.68 15.80 -20.74
C VAL A 631 23.67 16.66 -19.95
N GLU A 632 23.17 17.66 -19.29
CA GLU A 632 23.98 18.60 -18.49
C GLU A 632 23.98 18.20 -17.01
N THR A 633 25.13 18.43 -16.37
CA THR A 633 25.29 18.22 -14.93
C THR A 633 25.78 19.49 -14.28
N LYS A 634 25.11 19.95 -13.23
CA LYS A 634 25.49 21.14 -12.46
C LYS A 634 25.51 20.85 -10.97
N LEU A 635 26.51 21.38 -10.25
CA LEU A 635 26.56 21.40 -8.79
C LEU A 635 26.00 22.73 -8.33
N MET A 636 24.97 22.70 -7.46
CA MET A 636 24.31 23.88 -6.94
C MET A 636 23.81 23.62 -5.50
N THR A 637 23.32 24.64 -4.81
CA THR A 637 22.68 24.49 -3.50
C THR A 637 21.30 23.81 -3.67
N ILE A 638 20.74 23.27 -2.58
CA ILE A 638 19.39 22.67 -2.59
C ILE A 638 18.34 23.72 -2.97
N GLU A 639 18.51 24.96 -2.50
CA GLU A 639 17.62 26.08 -2.80
C GLU A 639 17.61 26.38 -4.32
N GLU A 640 18.78 26.55 -4.90
CA GLU A 640 18.93 26.77 -6.36
C GLU A 640 18.36 25.61 -7.17
N ALA A 641 18.54 24.37 -6.71
CA ALA A 641 18.00 23.19 -7.37
C ALA A 641 16.45 23.20 -7.36
N LYS A 642 15.84 23.55 -6.24
CA LYS A 642 14.37 23.69 -6.12
C LYS A 642 13.85 24.82 -7.00
N GLU A 643 14.49 25.99 -6.98
CA GLU A 643 14.12 27.13 -7.82
C GLU A 643 14.24 26.82 -9.32
N SER A 644 15.19 25.96 -9.69
CA SER A 644 15.36 25.50 -11.07
C SER A 644 14.31 24.45 -11.50
N GLY A 645 13.40 24.04 -10.62
CA GLY A 645 12.40 23.01 -10.88
C GLY A 645 12.91 21.57 -10.88
N ALA A 646 14.10 21.32 -10.28
CA ALA A 646 14.64 19.96 -10.21
C ALA A 646 13.82 19.07 -9.26
N THR A 647 13.49 17.87 -9.71
CA THR A 647 12.84 16.85 -8.89
C THR A 647 13.84 16.25 -7.90
N ALA A 648 13.51 16.29 -6.59
CA ALA A 648 14.26 15.65 -5.53
C ALA A 648 13.52 14.43 -5.00
N LEU A 649 14.25 13.38 -4.61
CA LEU A 649 13.68 12.24 -3.87
C LEU A 649 13.42 12.66 -2.42
N PHE A 650 12.24 12.40 -1.91
CA PHE A 650 11.77 12.92 -0.62
C PHE A 650 12.49 12.37 0.61
N ASP A 651 13.17 11.22 0.52
CA ASP A 651 13.75 10.51 1.68
C ASP A 651 15.30 10.53 1.75
N GLU A 652 16.01 11.26 0.86
CA GLU A 652 17.46 11.32 0.87
C GLU A 652 17.97 12.53 1.67
N LYS A 653 18.99 12.30 2.51
CA LYS A 653 19.73 13.37 3.18
C LYS A 653 20.73 13.95 2.19
N TYR A 654 20.42 15.12 1.68
CA TYR A 654 21.32 15.85 0.78
C TYR A 654 22.30 16.74 1.58
N GLY A 655 23.54 16.84 1.13
CA GLY A 655 24.49 17.82 1.64
C GLY A 655 24.18 19.24 1.17
N ASP A 656 25.00 20.24 1.57
CA ASP A 656 24.83 21.65 1.21
C ASP A 656 24.84 21.88 -0.31
N LYS A 657 25.55 21.03 -1.05
CA LYS A 657 25.61 21.04 -2.52
C LYS A 657 25.07 19.73 -3.09
N VAL A 658 24.23 19.83 -4.09
CA VAL A 658 23.61 18.73 -4.79
C VAL A 658 23.97 18.72 -6.27
N ARG A 659 24.04 17.52 -6.85
CA ARG A 659 24.29 17.32 -8.27
C ARG A 659 22.96 17.23 -8.99
N VAL A 660 22.66 18.17 -9.87
CA VAL A 660 21.47 18.21 -10.73
C VAL A 660 21.85 17.70 -12.12
N VAL A 661 21.11 16.72 -12.61
CA VAL A 661 21.22 16.17 -13.96
C VAL A 661 20.02 16.60 -14.77
N ALA A 662 20.24 17.27 -15.89
CA ALA A 662 19.19 17.71 -16.80
C ALA A 662 19.36 17.03 -18.16
N ALA A 663 18.34 16.32 -18.64
CA ALA A 663 18.26 15.75 -19.98
C ALA A 663 17.41 16.71 -20.85
N GLY A 664 18.10 17.68 -21.45
CA GLY A 664 17.43 18.81 -22.09
C GLY A 664 16.51 19.56 -21.11
N GLU A 665 15.37 20.02 -21.61
CA GLU A 665 14.31 20.65 -20.78
C GLU A 665 13.29 19.63 -20.27
N PHE A 666 13.37 18.36 -20.72
CA PHE A 666 12.34 17.35 -20.45
C PHE A 666 12.45 16.72 -19.06
N SER A 667 13.67 16.44 -18.59
CA SER A 667 13.89 15.88 -17.25
C SER A 667 14.99 16.61 -16.53
N LYS A 668 14.75 16.96 -15.25
CA LYS A 668 15.73 17.61 -14.37
C LYS A 668 15.60 17.03 -12.97
N GLU A 669 16.64 16.32 -12.49
CA GLU A 669 16.56 15.55 -11.24
C GLU A 669 17.86 15.65 -10.43
N LEU A 670 17.76 15.54 -9.10
CA LEU A 670 18.90 15.37 -8.22
C LEU A 670 19.40 13.93 -8.36
N CYS A 671 20.62 13.75 -8.87
CA CYS A 671 21.15 12.41 -9.09
C CYS A 671 22.68 12.34 -8.98
N GLY A 672 23.18 11.36 -8.19
CA GLY A 672 24.61 11.04 -8.04
C GLY A 672 25.13 9.98 -9.02
N GLY A 673 24.28 9.42 -9.89
CA GLY A 673 24.63 8.34 -10.80
C GLY A 673 25.40 8.77 -12.05
N THR A 674 25.75 7.79 -12.88
CA THR A 674 26.42 8.02 -14.18
C THR A 674 25.41 8.05 -15.32
N HIS A 675 25.58 9.00 -16.22
CA HIS A 675 24.66 9.26 -17.33
C HIS A 675 25.37 9.33 -18.67
N VAL A 676 24.63 9.26 -19.75
CA VAL A 676 25.11 9.56 -21.11
C VAL A 676 25.37 11.06 -21.25
N SER A 677 26.18 11.45 -22.22
CA SER A 677 26.42 12.86 -22.51
C SER A 677 25.33 13.49 -23.37
N ASN A 678 24.60 12.65 -24.10
CA ASN A 678 23.51 13.03 -24.97
C ASN A 678 22.41 11.95 -24.96
N VAL A 679 21.14 12.36 -24.91
CA VAL A 679 20.02 11.39 -24.82
C VAL A 679 19.95 10.46 -26.03
N GLY A 680 20.42 10.87 -27.21
CA GLY A 680 20.49 10.04 -28.41
C GLY A 680 21.36 8.79 -28.24
N GLU A 681 22.34 8.78 -27.31
CA GLU A 681 23.16 7.61 -27.01
C GLU A 681 22.36 6.45 -26.42
N ILE A 682 21.19 6.71 -25.80
CA ILE A 682 20.27 5.70 -25.24
C ILE A 682 19.87 4.73 -26.35
N GLY A 683 19.60 5.23 -27.55
CA GLY A 683 19.09 4.46 -28.68
C GLY A 683 17.61 4.13 -28.49
N LEU A 684 17.20 2.91 -28.81
CA LEU A 684 15.82 2.48 -28.63
C LEU A 684 15.50 2.26 -27.14
N PHE A 685 14.36 2.80 -26.70
CA PHE A 685 13.75 2.51 -25.40
C PHE A 685 12.53 1.60 -25.61
N LYS A 686 12.39 0.52 -24.83
CA LYS A 686 11.27 -0.40 -24.92
C LYS A 686 10.78 -0.85 -23.55
N ILE A 687 9.51 -0.61 -23.25
CA ILE A 687 8.84 -1.14 -22.06
C ILE A 687 8.52 -2.62 -22.29
N VAL A 688 8.95 -3.48 -21.36
CA VAL A 688 8.76 -4.93 -21.41
C VAL A 688 7.57 -5.37 -20.59
N SER A 689 7.38 -4.78 -19.42
CA SER A 689 6.30 -5.13 -18.50
C SER A 689 5.87 -3.95 -17.64
N GLU A 690 4.60 -3.96 -17.26
CA GLU A 690 4.01 -3.10 -16.25
C GLU A 690 3.21 -3.98 -15.28
N THR A 691 3.52 -3.95 -13.98
CA THR A 691 2.93 -4.83 -12.96
C THR A 691 2.71 -4.11 -11.64
N GLY A 692 1.79 -4.64 -10.80
CA GLY A 692 1.63 -4.19 -9.41
C GLY A 692 2.67 -4.83 -8.49
N VAL A 693 3.25 -4.04 -7.58
CA VAL A 693 4.23 -4.52 -6.57
C VAL A 693 3.61 -4.50 -5.18
N ALA A 694 2.91 -3.43 -4.88
CA ALA A 694 2.19 -3.23 -3.64
C ALA A 694 0.94 -2.37 -3.90
N ALA A 695 0.11 -2.18 -2.88
CA ALA A 695 -1.03 -1.26 -2.99
C ALA A 695 -0.52 0.14 -3.34
N GLY A 696 -1.02 0.71 -4.43
CA GLY A 696 -0.63 2.04 -4.89
C GLY A 696 0.77 2.15 -5.51
N ILE A 697 1.49 1.04 -5.74
CA ILE A 697 2.82 1.03 -6.36
C ILE A 697 2.80 0.14 -7.58
N ARG A 698 3.20 0.71 -8.71
CA ARG A 698 3.35 0.05 -9.99
C ARG A 698 4.83 -0.06 -10.36
N ARG A 699 5.17 -1.07 -11.11
CA ARG A 699 6.53 -1.36 -11.60
C ARG A 699 6.55 -1.39 -13.11
N ILE A 700 7.45 -0.64 -13.70
CA ILE A 700 7.83 -0.76 -15.12
C ILE A 700 9.22 -1.38 -15.19
N GLU A 701 9.37 -2.37 -16.06
CA GLU A 701 10.68 -2.84 -16.54
C GLU A 701 10.85 -2.44 -18.00
N ALA A 702 12.01 -1.88 -18.33
CA ALA A 702 12.30 -1.43 -19.67
C ALA A 702 13.75 -1.72 -20.06
N LEU A 703 14.00 -1.73 -21.36
CA LEU A 703 15.27 -2.01 -22.00
C LEU A 703 15.71 -0.80 -22.84
N THR A 704 17.03 -0.62 -22.99
CA THR A 704 17.59 0.42 -23.87
C THR A 704 18.59 -0.16 -24.86
N GLY A 705 18.85 0.59 -25.92
CA GLY A 705 19.91 0.34 -26.88
C GLY A 705 19.93 -1.09 -27.43
N ARG A 706 21.05 -1.78 -27.28
CA ARG A 706 21.24 -3.13 -27.85
C ARG A 706 20.31 -4.18 -27.21
N ALA A 707 19.99 -4.04 -25.93
CA ALA A 707 19.07 -4.97 -25.25
C ALA A 707 17.65 -4.83 -25.82
N ALA A 708 17.18 -3.60 -26.03
CA ALA A 708 15.89 -3.34 -26.66
C ALA A 708 15.82 -3.87 -28.10
N ILE A 709 16.89 -3.68 -28.89
CA ILE A 709 16.97 -4.20 -30.24
C ILE A 709 16.91 -5.75 -30.26
N LYS A 710 17.68 -6.41 -29.40
CA LYS A 710 17.65 -7.88 -29.30
C LYS A 710 16.23 -8.39 -28.91
N TYR A 711 15.57 -7.72 -28.00
CA TYR A 711 14.20 -8.07 -27.63
C TYR A 711 13.23 -7.97 -28.80
N MET A 712 13.36 -6.91 -29.62
CA MET A 712 12.55 -6.76 -30.83
C MET A 712 12.88 -7.80 -31.91
N GLU A 713 14.17 -8.10 -32.12
CA GLU A 713 14.64 -9.15 -33.04
C GLU A 713 14.05 -10.51 -32.63
N GLU A 714 14.02 -10.82 -31.33
CA GLU A 714 13.45 -12.07 -30.83
C GLU A 714 11.93 -12.15 -31.07
N LYS A 715 11.18 -11.07 -30.78
CA LYS A 715 9.75 -11.01 -31.06
C LYS A 715 9.46 -11.19 -32.57
N GLN A 716 10.25 -10.55 -33.40
CA GLN A 716 10.13 -10.69 -34.86
C GLN A 716 10.47 -12.12 -35.32
N ARG A 717 11.47 -12.77 -34.74
CA ARG A 717 11.79 -14.17 -35.02
C ARG A 717 10.65 -15.10 -34.68
N LEU A 718 10.08 -14.96 -33.46
CA LEU A 718 8.92 -15.74 -33.02
C LEU A 718 7.72 -15.55 -33.95
N LEU A 719 7.46 -14.32 -34.38
CA LEU A 719 6.39 -14.05 -35.35
C LEU A 719 6.63 -14.75 -36.68
N LYS A 720 7.86 -14.70 -37.23
CA LYS A 720 8.24 -15.40 -38.44
C LYS A 720 8.08 -16.92 -38.31
N GLU A 721 8.51 -17.51 -37.20
CA GLU A 721 8.34 -18.92 -36.90
C GLU A 721 6.86 -19.32 -36.82
N ALA A 722 6.02 -18.52 -36.17
CA ALA A 722 4.59 -18.71 -36.13
C ALA A 722 3.94 -18.64 -37.53
N CYS A 723 4.34 -17.66 -38.35
CA CYS A 723 3.90 -17.53 -39.73
C CYS A 723 4.30 -18.73 -40.56
N ALA A 724 5.52 -19.24 -40.42
CA ALA A 724 5.99 -20.44 -41.11
C ALA A 724 5.20 -21.69 -40.69
N ALA A 725 4.95 -21.89 -39.39
CA ALA A 725 4.14 -22.99 -38.89
C ALA A 725 2.69 -22.94 -39.41
N LEU A 726 2.10 -21.75 -39.47
CA LEU A 726 0.74 -21.53 -39.99
C LEU A 726 0.66 -21.44 -41.53
N LYS A 727 1.80 -21.43 -42.22
CA LYS A 727 1.94 -21.26 -43.68
C LYS A 727 1.20 -20.00 -44.17
N CYS A 728 1.42 -18.87 -43.52
CA CYS A 728 0.80 -17.60 -43.88
C CYS A 728 1.79 -16.42 -43.79
N THR A 729 1.38 -15.24 -44.27
CA THR A 729 2.16 -13.99 -44.08
C THR A 729 1.88 -13.37 -42.71
N GLU A 730 2.74 -12.45 -42.25
CA GLU A 730 2.56 -11.71 -40.98
C GLU A 730 1.20 -10.98 -40.90
N LYS A 731 0.75 -10.47 -42.04
CA LYS A 731 -0.55 -9.77 -42.13
C LYS A 731 -1.75 -10.70 -41.94
N ASP A 732 -1.59 -11.98 -42.31
CA ASP A 732 -2.68 -12.97 -42.31
C ASP A 732 -2.69 -13.86 -41.05
N VAL A 733 -1.69 -13.76 -40.16
CA VAL A 733 -1.51 -14.68 -39.04
C VAL A 733 -2.72 -14.77 -38.12
N LEU A 734 -3.30 -13.61 -37.73
CA LEU A 734 -4.49 -13.56 -36.90
C LEU A 734 -5.72 -14.18 -37.61
N LYS A 735 -5.88 -13.86 -38.89
CA LYS A 735 -6.96 -14.45 -39.71
C LYS A 735 -6.82 -15.97 -39.82
N LYS A 736 -5.61 -16.47 -40.02
CA LYS A 736 -5.34 -17.90 -40.12
C LYS A 736 -5.61 -18.62 -38.80
N ILE A 737 -5.18 -18.06 -37.68
CA ILE A 737 -5.48 -18.59 -36.33
C ILE A 737 -7.00 -18.64 -36.08
N SER A 738 -7.71 -17.56 -36.39
CA SER A 738 -9.16 -17.50 -36.25
C SER A 738 -9.87 -18.54 -37.11
N THR A 739 -9.45 -18.69 -38.40
CA THR A 739 -10.00 -19.70 -39.30
C THR A 739 -9.76 -21.12 -38.79
N GLN A 740 -8.53 -21.44 -38.37
CA GLN A 740 -8.21 -22.77 -37.83
C GLN A 740 -8.97 -23.08 -36.52
N SER A 741 -9.13 -22.07 -35.65
CA SER A 741 -9.94 -22.23 -34.44
C SER A 741 -11.42 -22.53 -34.76
N SER A 742 -11.97 -21.90 -35.81
CA SER A 742 -13.33 -22.13 -36.25
C SER A 742 -13.46 -23.53 -36.88
N GLU A 743 -12.50 -23.91 -37.72
CA GLU A 743 -12.46 -25.27 -38.37
C GLU A 743 -12.37 -26.37 -37.30
N LEU A 744 -11.56 -26.18 -36.25
CA LEU A 744 -11.47 -27.14 -35.14
C LEU A 744 -12.82 -27.31 -34.43
N LYS A 745 -13.51 -26.20 -34.13
CA LYS A 745 -14.84 -26.24 -33.51
C LYS A 745 -15.88 -26.96 -34.40
N GLU A 746 -15.84 -26.71 -35.72
CA GLU A 746 -16.71 -27.42 -36.67
C GLU A 746 -16.42 -28.92 -36.73
N LYS A 747 -15.14 -29.30 -36.74
CA LYS A 747 -14.72 -30.71 -36.71
C LYS A 747 -15.15 -31.41 -35.41
N ASP A 748 -14.99 -30.74 -34.26
CA ASP A 748 -15.46 -31.29 -32.97
C ASP A 748 -16.97 -31.52 -32.99
N LYS A 749 -17.73 -30.57 -33.57
CA LYS A 749 -19.19 -30.73 -33.73
C LYS A 749 -19.53 -31.87 -34.69
N GLU A 750 -18.84 -31.98 -35.83
CA GLU A 750 -19.01 -33.06 -36.80
C GLU A 750 -18.71 -34.43 -36.16
N ILE A 751 -17.62 -34.53 -35.40
CA ILE A 751 -17.26 -35.73 -34.65
C ILE A 751 -18.36 -36.10 -33.64
N ALA A 752 -18.90 -35.13 -32.93
CA ALA A 752 -20.00 -35.37 -31.98
C ALA A 752 -21.27 -35.85 -32.68
N GLU A 753 -21.62 -35.24 -33.84
CA GLU A 753 -22.77 -35.68 -34.66
C GLU A 753 -22.59 -37.08 -35.23
N LEU A 754 -21.38 -37.40 -35.74
CA LEU A 754 -21.09 -38.74 -36.27
C LEU A 754 -21.12 -39.79 -35.17
N LYS A 755 -20.60 -39.52 -33.99
CA LYS A 755 -20.72 -40.40 -32.82
C LYS A 755 -22.18 -40.62 -32.41
N SER A 756 -22.99 -39.55 -32.41
CA SER A 756 -24.42 -39.65 -32.11
C SER A 756 -25.18 -40.50 -33.13
N LYS A 757 -24.88 -40.35 -34.44
CA LYS A 757 -25.48 -41.17 -35.51
C LYS A 757 -25.11 -42.64 -35.40
N LEU A 758 -23.85 -42.96 -35.12
CA LEU A 758 -23.41 -44.35 -34.90
C LEU A 758 -24.14 -44.99 -33.70
N THR A 759 -24.30 -44.21 -32.62
CA THR A 759 -25.00 -44.66 -31.41
C THR A 759 -26.51 -44.90 -31.68
N SER A 760 -27.13 -44.06 -32.53
CA SER A 760 -28.55 -44.17 -32.87
C SER A 760 -28.83 -45.31 -33.83
N GLY A 761 -27.94 -45.62 -34.77
CA GLY A 761 -28.06 -46.72 -35.69
C GLY A 761 -27.98 -48.11 -35.01
N ALA A 762 -27.21 -48.20 -33.94
CA ALA A 762 -27.12 -49.45 -33.15
C ALA A 762 -28.34 -49.69 -32.25
N LEU A 763 -29.22 -48.70 -32.02
CA LEU A 763 -30.33 -48.81 -31.07
C LEU A 763 -31.34 -49.88 -31.43
N ASP A 764 -31.70 -49.96 -32.71
CA ASP A 764 -32.72 -50.95 -33.22
C ASP A 764 -32.13 -52.33 -33.19
N ASP A 765 -30.86 -52.53 -33.57
CA ASP A 765 -30.18 -53.83 -33.52
C ASP A 765 -30.07 -54.35 -32.09
N ILE A 766 -29.75 -53.43 -31.16
CA ILE A 766 -29.65 -53.78 -29.74
C ILE A 766 -31.02 -54.18 -29.19
N LEU A 767 -32.06 -53.43 -29.50
CA LEU A 767 -33.45 -53.80 -29.07
C LEU A 767 -33.91 -55.11 -29.58
N ASN A 768 -33.53 -55.45 -30.81
CA ASN A 768 -33.86 -56.73 -31.48
C ASN A 768 -33.07 -57.93 -30.91
N SER A 769 -31.95 -57.69 -30.22
CA SER A 769 -31.10 -58.70 -29.57
C SER A 769 -31.66 -59.14 -28.19
N ALA A 770 -32.80 -58.65 -27.78
CA ALA A 770 -33.41 -58.95 -26.47
C ALA A 770 -33.81 -60.45 -26.38
N ARG A 771 -33.39 -61.06 -25.24
CA ARG A 771 -33.82 -62.44 -24.88
C ARG A 771 -34.77 -62.36 -23.69
N GLU A 772 -35.76 -63.28 -23.69
CA GLU A 772 -36.65 -63.41 -22.54
C GLU A 772 -36.13 -64.53 -21.60
N ILE A 773 -35.80 -64.13 -20.32
CA ILE A 773 -35.28 -65.04 -19.31
C ILE A 773 -36.21 -65.05 -18.12
N ASN A 774 -36.87 -66.14 -17.85
CA ASN A 774 -37.84 -66.36 -16.76
C ASN A 774 -38.82 -65.18 -16.57
N GLY A 775 -39.36 -64.65 -17.69
CA GLY A 775 -40.32 -63.54 -17.69
C GLY A 775 -39.68 -62.15 -17.46
N VAL A 776 -38.38 -62.01 -17.66
CA VAL A 776 -37.63 -60.72 -17.69
C VAL A 776 -36.96 -60.53 -19.06
N LYS A 777 -37.21 -59.44 -19.72
CA LYS A 777 -36.52 -59.05 -20.96
C LYS A 777 -35.12 -58.61 -20.69
N ALA A 778 -34.11 -59.31 -21.21
CA ALA A 778 -32.69 -59.04 -21.01
C ALA A 778 -32.02 -58.70 -22.36
N ILE A 779 -31.24 -57.60 -22.34
CA ILE A 779 -30.37 -57.23 -23.46
C ILE A 779 -28.95 -57.27 -22.95
N ALA A 780 -28.04 -57.93 -23.63
CA ALA A 780 -26.60 -57.83 -23.44
C ALA A 780 -25.98 -57.69 -24.83
N TYR A 781 -25.24 -56.56 -25.04
CA TYR A 781 -24.74 -56.20 -26.36
C TYR A 781 -23.37 -55.57 -26.34
N GLY A 782 -22.53 -55.98 -27.31
CA GLY A 782 -21.16 -55.40 -27.46
C GLY A 782 -21.12 -54.33 -28.54
N LEU A 783 -20.42 -53.28 -28.27
CA LEU A 783 -20.25 -52.10 -29.12
C LEU A 783 -18.75 -51.78 -29.29
N GLU A 784 -18.43 -51.04 -30.34
CA GLU A 784 -17.09 -50.49 -30.56
C GLU A 784 -17.12 -48.96 -30.66
N GLY A 785 -16.10 -48.28 -30.12
CA GLY A 785 -15.90 -46.84 -30.28
C GLY A 785 -16.80 -45.95 -29.40
N VAL A 786 -17.58 -46.53 -28.47
CA VAL A 786 -18.50 -45.79 -27.59
C VAL A 786 -17.82 -45.56 -26.23
N ASP A 787 -17.68 -44.30 -25.80
CA ASP A 787 -17.16 -43.98 -24.49
C ASP A 787 -18.19 -44.21 -23.38
N GLY A 788 -17.71 -44.17 -22.12
CA GLY A 788 -18.54 -44.51 -20.95
C GLY A 788 -19.78 -43.62 -20.79
N ASN A 789 -19.71 -42.36 -21.15
CA ASN A 789 -20.85 -41.42 -21.05
C ASN A 789 -21.88 -41.71 -22.16
N ALA A 790 -21.41 -41.84 -23.40
CA ALA A 790 -22.29 -42.17 -24.50
C ALA A 790 -22.90 -43.55 -24.33
N LEU A 791 -22.18 -44.53 -23.73
CA LEU A 791 -22.67 -45.84 -23.42
C LEU A 791 -23.77 -45.82 -22.36
N ARG A 792 -23.65 -44.96 -21.38
CA ARG A 792 -24.66 -44.70 -20.34
C ARG A 792 -25.93 -44.11 -20.94
N ASP A 793 -25.80 -43.07 -21.77
CA ASP A 793 -26.92 -42.42 -22.43
C ASP A 793 -27.66 -43.36 -23.35
N LEU A 794 -26.94 -44.27 -24.02
CA LEU A 794 -27.51 -45.33 -24.86
C LEU A 794 -28.27 -46.35 -24.02
N ALA A 795 -27.68 -46.80 -22.90
CA ALA A 795 -28.36 -47.74 -21.98
C ALA A 795 -29.63 -47.14 -21.40
N ASP A 796 -29.66 -45.85 -21.07
CA ASP A 796 -30.83 -45.13 -20.57
C ASP A 796 -31.93 -45.00 -21.63
N LYS A 797 -31.57 -44.71 -22.88
CA LYS A 797 -32.50 -44.71 -24.03
C LYS A 797 -33.10 -46.08 -24.29
N ILE A 798 -32.29 -47.17 -24.23
CA ILE A 798 -32.76 -48.54 -24.39
C ILE A 798 -33.68 -48.90 -23.24
N ARG A 799 -33.32 -48.66 -22.00
CA ARG A 799 -34.14 -48.86 -20.81
C ARG A 799 -35.49 -48.17 -20.93
N SER A 800 -35.50 -46.91 -21.40
CA SER A 800 -36.72 -46.12 -21.56
C SER A 800 -37.65 -46.66 -22.64
N LYS A 801 -37.12 -47.35 -23.67
CA LYS A 801 -37.90 -48.02 -24.72
C LYS A 801 -38.29 -49.42 -24.35
N MET A 802 -37.64 -50.02 -23.36
CA MET A 802 -38.02 -51.32 -22.81
C MET A 802 -39.09 -51.13 -21.71
N ASN A 803 -40.30 -51.41 -21.88
CA ASN A 803 -41.31 -51.25 -20.83
C ASN A 803 -40.96 -52.02 -19.53
N SER A 804 -40.20 -53.09 -19.61
CA SER A 804 -39.73 -53.92 -18.49
C SER A 804 -38.51 -54.71 -18.92
N GLY A 805 -37.40 -54.67 -18.12
CA GLY A 805 -36.23 -55.47 -18.42
C GLY A 805 -34.89 -54.89 -17.88
N VAL A 806 -33.81 -55.59 -18.24
CA VAL A 806 -32.44 -55.24 -17.90
C VAL A 806 -31.58 -55.14 -19.17
N VAL A 807 -30.71 -54.10 -19.23
CA VAL A 807 -29.78 -53.87 -20.31
C VAL A 807 -28.33 -53.87 -19.78
N VAL A 808 -27.48 -54.61 -20.44
CA VAL A 808 -26.02 -54.66 -20.22
C VAL A 808 -25.34 -54.28 -21.54
N LEU A 809 -24.65 -53.17 -21.54
CA LEU A 809 -23.86 -52.72 -22.70
C LEU A 809 -22.37 -52.81 -22.38
N VAL A 810 -21.61 -53.33 -23.30
CA VAL A 810 -20.18 -53.46 -23.20
C VAL A 810 -19.55 -52.81 -24.44
N SER A 811 -18.65 -51.86 -24.28
CA SER A 811 -18.02 -51.16 -25.40
C SER A 811 -16.51 -51.25 -25.37
N LYS A 812 -15.91 -51.59 -26.51
CA LYS A 812 -14.48 -51.52 -26.75
C LYS A 812 -14.09 -50.08 -27.16
N LEU A 813 -13.16 -49.46 -26.45
CA LEU A 813 -12.59 -48.16 -26.80
C LEU A 813 -11.05 -48.24 -26.72
N GLY A 814 -10.41 -48.53 -27.87
CA GLY A 814 -8.98 -48.87 -27.90
C GLY A 814 -8.71 -50.14 -27.08
N ASP A 815 -7.79 -50.09 -26.14
CA ASP A 815 -7.43 -51.21 -25.24
C ASP A 815 -8.28 -51.24 -23.94
N LYS A 816 -9.31 -50.39 -23.85
CA LYS A 816 -10.19 -50.31 -22.68
C LYS A 816 -11.59 -50.86 -23.03
N VAL A 817 -12.23 -51.39 -22.01
CA VAL A 817 -13.62 -51.84 -22.09
C VAL A 817 -14.44 -51.00 -21.11
N ASN A 818 -15.53 -50.38 -21.57
CA ASN A 818 -16.52 -49.69 -20.74
C ASN A 818 -17.78 -50.57 -20.63
N LEU A 819 -18.33 -50.65 -19.44
CA LEU A 819 -19.51 -51.47 -19.19
C LEU A 819 -20.57 -50.63 -18.45
N VAL A 820 -21.82 -50.78 -18.84
CA VAL A 820 -22.98 -50.16 -18.18
C VAL A 820 -24.08 -51.17 -18.08
N THR A 821 -24.71 -51.27 -16.91
CA THR A 821 -25.90 -52.11 -16.68
C THR A 821 -26.98 -51.21 -16.09
N MET A 822 -28.20 -51.28 -16.65
CA MET A 822 -29.38 -50.60 -16.16
C MET A 822 -30.60 -51.53 -16.17
N ALA A 823 -31.47 -51.34 -15.21
CA ALA A 823 -32.72 -52.11 -15.08
C ALA A 823 -33.92 -51.20 -14.81
N THR A 824 -35.10 -51.65 -15.26
CA THR A 824 -36.37 -51.00 -14.89
C THR A 824 -36.76 -51.38 -13.46
N LYS A 825 -37.56 -50.57 -12.79
CA LYS A 825 -37.89 -50.76 -11.36
C LYS A 825 -38.62 -52.08 -11.07
N ASP A 826 -39.51 -52.46 -11.94
CA ASP A 826 -40.35 -53.69 -11.81
C ASP A 826 -39.55 -55.00 -11.82
N VAL A 827 -38.38 -55.05 -12.49
CA VAL A 827 -37.52 -56.24 -12.49
C VAL A 827 -36.58 -56.31 -11.28
N LEU A 828 -36.45 -55.28 -10.55
CA LEU A 828 -35.67 -55.31 -9.31
C LEU A 828 -36.33 -56.16 -8.26
N ASP A 829 -37.69 -56.14 -8.22
CA ASP A 829 -38.48 -56.94 -7.34
C ASP A 829 -38.43 -58.44 -7.69
N LYS A 830 -38.06 -58.77 -8.96
CA LYS A 830 -37.83 -60.15 -9.43
C LYS A 830 -36.40 -60.65 -9.14
N GLY A 831 -35.58 -59.86 -8.39
CA GLY A 831 -34.26 -60.30 -7.96
C GLY A 831 -33.10 -59.74 -8.80
N ILE A 832 -33.36 -58.95 -9.85
CA ILE A 832 -32.32 -58.28 -10.67
C ILE A 832 -31.61 -57.25 -9.85
N HIS A 833 -30.28 -57.25 -9.93
CA HIS A 833 -29.40 -56.28 -9.26
C HIS A 833 -28.23 -55.92 -10.16
N CYS A 834 -28.24 -54.70 -10.74
CA CYS A 834 -27.25 -54.26 -11.72
C CYS A 834 -25.81 -54.32 -11.18
N GLY A 835 -25.61 -54.01 -9.89
CA GLY A 835 -24.26 -54.07 -9.27
C GLY A 835 -23.71 -55.48 -9.19
N LYS A 836 -24.56 -56.54 -9.06
CA LYS A 836 -24.12 -57.94 -9.11
C LYS A 836 -23.80 -58.36 -10.54
N ILE A 837 -24.67 -58.05 -11.48
CA ILE A 837 -24.47 -58.36 -12.89
C ILE A 837 -23.17 -57.73 -13.41
N ILE A 838 -22.96 -56.45 -13.18
CA ILE A 838 -21.80 -55.75 -13.72
C ILE A 838 -20.47 -56.28 -13.11
N LYS A 839 -20.50 -56.76 -11.88
CA LYS A 839 -19.31 -57.30 -11.21
C LYS A 839 -18.84 -58.59 -11.88
N GLU A 840 -19.75 -59.50 -12.16
CA GLU A 840 -19.45 -60.77 -12.86
C GLU A 840 -18.97 -60.49 -14.30
N VAL A 841 -19.65 -59.60 -15.01
CA VAL A 841 -19.35 -59.24 -16.40
C VAL A 841 -17.99 -58.52 -16.47
N ALA A 842 -17.69 -57.60 -15.53
CA ALA A 842 -16.44 -56.91 -15.49
C ALA A 842 -15.22 -57.81 -15.18
N THR A 843 -15.40 -58.84 -14.37
CA THR A 843 -14.36 -59.83 -14.07
C THR A 843 -13.87 -60.54 -15.35
N VAL A 844 -14.78 -60.88 -16.30
CA VAL A 844 -14.44 -61.55 -17.56
C VAL A 844 -13.55 -60.68 -18.44
N VAL A 845 -13.80 -59.36 -18.48
CA VAL A 845 -13.03 -58.42 -19.26
C VAL A 845 -11.81 -57.86 -18.50
N GLY A 846 -11.41 -58.49 -17.41
CA GLY A 846 -10.25 -58.11 -16.63
C GLY A 846 -10.38 -56.77 -15.95
N GLY A 847 -11.53 -56.48 -15.43
CA GLY A 847 -11.86 -55.23 -14.78
C GLY A 847 -12.62 -55.37 -13.47
N GLY A 848 -13.19 -54.28 -13.01
CA GLY A 848 -13.97 -54.22 -11.79
C GLY A 848 -14.88 -52.98 -11.80
N GLY A 849 -15.96 -53.06 -11.05
CA GLY A 849 -16.91 -52.00 -10.92
C GLY A 849 -18.04 -52.37 -9.98
N GLY A 850 -19.05 -51.52 -9.90
CA GLY A 850 -20.21 -51.73 -9.05
C GLY A 850 -21.22 -50.61 -9.24
N GLY A 851 -22.26 -50.62 -8.42
CA GLY A 851 -23.28 -49.57 -8.48
C GLY A 851 -24.50 -49.96 -7.66
N ARG A 852 -25.54 -49.22 -7.88
CA ARG A 852 -26.83 -49.40 -7.23
C ARG A 852 -27.60 -50.58 -7.89
N PRO A 853 -28.68 -51.07 -7.26
CA PRO A 853 -29.51 -52.11 -7.83
C PRO A 853 -30.09 -51.79 -9.22
N ASP A 854 -30.39 -50.50 -9.47
CA ASP A 854 -31.03 -50.01 -10.71
C ASP A 854 -30.03 -49.64 -11.81
N MET A 855 -28.76 -49.32 -11.44
CA MET A 855 -27.72 -48.92 -12.36
C MET A 855 -26.31 -49.21 -11.83
N ALA A 856 -25.42 -49.70 -12.67
CA ALA A 856 -24.03 -49.92 -12.33
C ALA A 856 -23.10 -49.69 -13.54
N GLN A 857 -21.85 -49.35 -13.25
CA GLN A 857 -20.83 -49.12 -14.27
C GLN A 857 -19.53 -49.82 -13.89
N ALA A 858 -18.76 -50.21 -14.88
CA ALA A 858 -17.47 -50.84 -14.70
C ALA A 858 -16.52 -50.56 -15.86
N GLY A 859 -15.24 -50.82 -15.67
CA GLY A 859 -14.22 -50.79 -16.72
C GLY A 859 -13.43 -52.08 -16.75
N GLY A 860 -12.86 -52.43 -17.93
CA GLY A 860 -11.99 -53.58 -18.12
C GLY A 860 -10.82 -53.30 -19.03
N LYS A 861 -9.88 -54.27 -19.17
CA LYS A 861 -8.65 -54.18 -19.95
C LYS A 861 -8.46 -55.33 -20.97
N LYS A 862 -9.47 -56.19 -21.11
CA LYS A 862 -9.40 -57.34 -22.01
C LYS A 862 -10.57 -57.31 -23.01
N PRO A 863 -10.46 -56.45 -24.06
CA PRO A 863 -11.54 -56.32 -25.05
C PRO A 863 -11.81 -57.59 -25.86
N GLU A 864 -10.86 -58.49 -25.97
CA GLU A 864 -11.00 -59.78 -26.61
C GLU A 864 -12.07 -60.67 -25.93
N ASN A 865 -12.37 -60.45 -24.66
CA ASN A 865 -13.30 -61.23 -23.87
C ASN A 865 -14.74 -60.66 -23.89
N ILE A 866 -15.01 -59.61 -24.65
CA ILE A 866 -16.37 -59.01 -24.78
C ILE A 866 -17.44 -60.05 -25.16
N PRO A 867 -17.25 -60.95 -26.17
CA PRO A 867 -18.26 -61.98 -26.51
C PRO A 867 -18.57 -62.87 -25.30
N GLN A 868 -17.56 -63.29 -24.57
CA GLN A 868 -17.72 -64.11 -23.35
C GLN A 868 -18.43 -63.34 -22.24
N SER A 869 -18.15 -62.04 -22.09
CA SER A 869 -18.80 -61.19 -21.09
C SER A 869 -20.30 -61.01 -21.33
N ILE A 870 -20.73 -61.02 -22.58
CA ILE A 870 -22.16 -60.96 -22.97
C ILE A 870 -22.88 -62.23 -22.55
N GLU A 871 -22.33 -63.43 -22.79
CA GLU A 871 -22.92 -64.71 -22.35
C GLU A 871 -22.96 -64.79 -20.81
N VAL A 872 -21.90 -64.34 -20.12
CA VAL A 872 -21.91 -64.28 -18.65
C VAL A 872 -22.95 -63.30 -18.15
N ALA A 873 -23.25 -62.23 -18.83
CA ALA A 873 -24.32 -61.30 -18.48
C ALA A 873 -25.72 -62.04 -18.50
N PHE A 874 -26.00 -62.78 -19.57
CA PHE A 874 -27.25 -63.55 -19.64
C PHE A 874 -27.33 -64.64 -18.59
N GLN A 875 -26.25 -65.41 -18.34
CA GLN A 875 -26.19 -66.44 -17.27
C GLN A 875 -26.41 -65.87 -15.88
N THR A 876 -25.75 -64.66 -15.65
CA THR A 876 -25.93 -64.00 -14.34
C THR A 876 -27.33 -63.49 -14.12
N ILE A 877 -28.00 -63.02 -15.18
CA ILE A 877 -29.38 -62.56 -15.14
C ILE A 877 -30.29 -63.78 -14.85
N GLU A 878 -30.07 -64.94 -15.52
CA GLU A 878 -30.82 -66.17 -15.31
C GLU A 878 -30.72 -66.69 -13.87
N ASN A 879 -29.51 -66.59 -13.27
CA ASN A 879 -29.28 -67.03 -11.88
C ASN A 879 -29.93 -66.09 -10.84
N LEU A 880 -30.16 -64.83 -11.21
CA LEU A 880 -30.73 -63.85 -10.31
C LEU A 880 -32.23 -63.76 -10.33
N VAL A 881 -32.87 -64.11 -11.49
CA VAL A 881 -34.34 -64.11 -11.63
C VAL A 881 -34.86 -65.39 -11.01
N LYS A 882 -35.66 -65.25 -9.94
CA LYS A 882 -36.30 -66.36 -9.25
C LYS A 882 -37.62 -66.69 -9.89
#